data_af51e664d27202375b08f177951f0ec3
#
_entry.id   af51e664d27202375b08f177951f0ec3
#
_cell.length_a   1.000
_cell.length_b   1.000
_cell.length_c   1.000
_cell.angle_alpha   90.00
_cell.angle_beta   90.00
_cell.angle_gamma   90.00
#
_symmetry.space_group_name_H-M   'P 1'
#
loop_
_entity.id
_entity.type
_entity.pdbx_description
1 polymer ?
#
loop_
_entity_poly.entity_id
_entity_poly.type
_entity_poly.pdbx_seq_one_letter_code
_entity_poly.pdbx_strand_id
1 'polypeptide(L)'
;MNLKRVSRLLLAVLLSNLISCAKEEVNVDDYLPLLQESSAINSMVENLEARASSQLYKAMNIVNRSGMSGNGSYTHLHTSSSPRDNMYLSQVDESKNYIDIVLDNLTQLGRLYIYNYNSSMKIDCSVKEFEVLYSYDEETYYKFDDLKYELSKNDGDKDVGHSLISGKDYIDLKGLTCKSLRLNFLSNYGGRSYGLSEVRLFRYKSEAKEGNLVSGEILRTEVNYSKSASNIINNLGMSKVNSVDAKMSNNPTHMYKSTKKSIVIELDGNYPIKEINFFNYNAKDNLDCGVKDVKVSFSTDYVNYYEVGSTTLEKGTGENYEKKSGNLQVDNKNAQFVKLEFESNYGGSAYGLSEVQFVMGKGYVSEPNIELTGLFSSYNGWSGADGIFGVRLNGDQSISDEHDSFFHFSDTYFGAVNPVNKHRENPAFKNNSFGYYEDNKMSFITDYEHISPVKDENRSSADAFNWLGDGFVIGNHYYVHALYMAKEGVLGFEQKGEDLVRFDILDNKVDLDSRVTIKDENSNKLCYVAKDGSLSVIFGSAVFENTKEAKALNPDGYIYNFGYRDEKNASYFRGLVLSRVKAEDVEDFSKCEYLSETGWQDDITKTKPLIDRVSCEMSVTEINDEESEYYGKFLLTYEKDTIGDEICVAYADSLGEEFKDSTVVYSAIDTKKIEGTSHYNAKMHPTLSTRDNLVITYNLNESVFGVNSNNADVYHPRFLNLFRID
;
A
#
# COMPACT_ATOMS: atom_id res chain seq x y z
N MET A 1 2.35 -30.28 27.76
CA MET A 1 1.34 -29.21 27.94
C MET A 1 1.30 -28.46 26.60
N ASN A 2 0.13 -28.41 25.96
CA ASN A 2 0.04 -28.07 24.50
C ASN A 2 0.41 -26.62 24.23
N LEU A 3 1.46 -26.37 23.45
CA LEU A 3 1.92 -25.03 23.00
C LEU A 3 0.78 -24.16 22.42
N LYS A 4 -0.22 -24.77 21.75
CA LYS A 4 -1.41 -24.07 21.24
C LYS A 4 -2.32 -23.45 22.32
N ARG A 5 -2.25 -23.91 23.57
CA ARG A 5 -3.00 -23.30 24.69
C ARG A 5 -2.27 -22.12 25.33
N VAL A 6 -0.93 -22.11 25.25
CA VAL A 6 -0.11 -21.04 25.83
C VAL A 6 -0.13 -19.79 24.91
N SER A 7 -0.10 -19.98 23.60
CA SER A 7 -0.18 -18.85 22.64
C SER A 7 -1.54 -18.14 22.67
N ARG A 8 -2.64 -18.90 22.82
CA ARG A 8 -3.98 -18.30 22.98
C ARG A 8 -4.16 -17.55 24.30
N LEU A 9 -3.49 -18.00 25.38
CA LEU A 9 -3.55 -17.31 26.66
C LEU A 9 -2.70 -16.03 26.69
N LEU A 10 -1.56 -16.00 25.98
CA LEU A 10 -0.68 -14.82 25.88
C LEU A 10 -1.28 -13.74 24.96
N LEU A 11 -1.90 -14.13 23.86
CA LEU A 11 -2.64 -13.20 23.01
C LEU A 11 -3.86 -12.61 23.76
N ALA A 12 -4.57 -13.44 24.55
CA ALA A 12 -5.69 -12.98 25.39
C ALA A 12 -5.23 -12.04 26.51
N VAL A 13 -4.04 -12.21 27.07
CA VAL A 13 -3.49 -11.33 28.13
C VAL A 13 -2.96 -10.00 27.55
N LEU A 14 -2.40 -10.01 26.34
CA LEU A 14 -2.04 -8.78 25.62
C LEU A 14 -3.29 -8.02 25.14
N LEU A 15 -4.32 -8.73 24.68
CA LEU A 15 -5.61 -8.14 24.28
C LEU A 15 -6.47 -7.70 25.48
N SER A 16 -6.43 -8.40 26.62
CA SER A 16 -7.25 -8.04 27.79
C SER A 16 -6.77 -6.80 28.53
N ASN A 17 -5.52 -6.37 28.33
CA ASN A 17 -5.03 -5.09 28.83
C ASN A 17 -5.31 -3.90 27.89
N LEU A 18 -5.79 -4.16 26.66
CA LEU A 18 -6.13 -3.15 25.65
C LEU A 18 -7.64 -2.81 25.62
N ILE A 19 -8.51 -3.57 26.33
CA ILE A 19 -9.97 -3.38 26.30
C ILE A 19 -10.44 -2.85 27.66
N SER A 20 -10.30 -1.58 27.88
CA SER A 20 -10.98 -0.83 28.94
C SER A 20 -11.72 0.38 28.39
N CYS A 21 -12.53 0.17 27.38
CA CYS A 21 -13.68 1.04 27.07
C CYS A 21 -14.76 0.14 26.47
N ALA A 22 -15.90 0.03 27.13
CA ALA A 22 -17.02 -0.75 26.66
C ALA A 22 -17.51 -0.23 25.29
N LYS A 23 -17.11 -0.91 24.23
CA LYS A 23 -17.78 -0.90 22.93
C LYS A 23 -18.47 -2.25 22.79
N GLU A 24 -19.68 -2.26 22.27
CA GLU A 24 -20.35 -3.50 21.88
C GLU A 24 -19.39 -4.33 21.02
N GLU A 25 -19.11 -5.56 21.42
CA GLU A 25 -18.32 -6.50 20.64
C GLU A 25 -19.04 -6.75 19.31
N VAL A 26 -18.62 -6.08 18.27
CA VAL A 26 -18.98 -6.46 16.89
C VAL A 26 -18.19 -7.73 16.60
N ASN A 27 -18.88 -8.81 16.23
CA ASN A 27 -18.22 -10.05 15.88
C ASN A 27 -17.49 -9.87 14.55
N VAL A 28 -16.18 -9.62 14.61
CA VAL A 28 -15.33 -9.33 13.43
C VAL A 28 -15.31 -10.53 12.47
N ASP A 29 -15.50 -11.75 12.98
CA ASP A 29 -15.48 -12.99 12.17
C ASP A 29 -16.59 -13.03 11.10
N ASP A 30 -17.70 -12.31 11.30
CA ASP A 30 -18.79 -12.25 10.32
C ASP A 30 -18.48 -11.36 9.11
N TYR A 31 -17.43 -10.51 9.20
CA TYR A 31 -17.07 -9.53 8.17
C TYR A 31 -15.80 -9.88 7.39
N LEU A 32 -14.91 -10.70 7.95
CA LEU A 32 -13.64 -11.11 7.32
C LEU A 32 -13.79 -11.69 5.90
N PRO A 33 -14.74 -12.60 5.63
CA PRO A 33 -14.90 -13.18 4.30
C PRO A 33 -15.26 -12.14 3.23
N LEU A 34 -15.88 -11.04 3.63
CA LEU A 34 -16.37 -10.00 2.71
C LEU A 34 -15.25 -9.09 2.21
N LEU A 35 -14.33 -8.71 3.10
CA LEU A 35 -13.18 -7.88 2.74
C LEU A 35 -12.13 -8.64 1.92
N GLN A 36 -11.97 -9.95 2.13
CA GLN A 36 -11.07 -10.78 1.34
C GLN A 36 -11.38 -10.80 -0.15
N GLU A 37 -12.64 -10.57 -0.53
CA GLU A 37 -13.07 -10.51 -1.93
C GLU A 37 -12.90 -9.11 -2.57
N SER A 38 -12.61 -8.08 -1.77
CA SER A 38 -12.44 -6.72 -2.29
C SER A 38 -11.05 -6.50 -2.89
N SER A 39 -11.01 -5.90 -4.07
CA SER A 39 -9.77 -5.51 -4.76
C SER A 39 -9.64 -3.99 -4.97
N ALA A 40 -10.55 -3.18 -4.40
CA ALA A 40 -10.57 -1.74 -4.63
C ALA A 40 -9.26 -1.05 -4.27
N ILE A 41 -8.62 -1.49 -3.17
CA ILE A 41 -7.34 -0.91 -2.71
C ILE A 41 -6.16 -1.24 -3.63
N ASN A 42 -6.24 -2.34 -4.37
CA ASN A 42 -5.15 -2.78 -5.24
C ASN A 42 -5.25 -2.25 -6.66
N SER A 43 -5.91 -1.24 -7.03
CA SER A 43 -6.15 -0.71 -8.38
C SER A 43 -5.81 -1.66 -9.58
N MET A 44 -5.02 -2.71 -9.37
CA MET A 44 -4.77 -3.81 -10.30
C MET A 44 -5.94 -4.79 -10.27
N VAL A 45 -6.46 -5.13 -11.43
CA VAL A 45 -7.59 -6.08 -11.53
C VAL A 45 -7.06 -7.51 -11.37
N GLU A 46 -7.52 -8.18 -10.32
CA GLU A 46 -7.19 -9.58 -10.00
C GLU A 46 -8.27 -10.54 -10.53
N ASN A 47 -8.04 -11.84 -10.42
CA ASN A 47 -8.98 -12.91 -10.79
C ASN A 47 -9.50 -12.83 -12.22
N LEU A 48 -8.60 -12.49 -13.16
CA LEU A 48 -8.93 -12.45 -14.58
C LEU A 48 -8.99 -13.88 -15.17
N GLU A 49 -9.93 -14.10 -16.08
CA GLU A 49 -9.93 -15.27 -16.96
C GLU A 49 -9.52 -14.86 -18.37
N ALA A 50 -8.73 -15.70 -19.06
CA ALA A 50 -8.38 -15.47 -20.46
C ALA A 50 -8.88 -16.63 -21.34
N ARG A 51 -9.63 -16.28 -22.42
CA ARG A 51 -10.17 -17.22 -23.41
C ARG A 51 -9.71 -16.81 -24.80
N ALA A 52 -9.09 -17.71 -25.53
CA ALA A 52 -8.60 -17.45 -26.88
C ALA A 52 -9.46 -18.13 -27.95
N SER A 53 -9.48 -17.54 -29.15
CA SER A 53 -10.11 -18.14 -30.34
C SER A 53 -9.49 -19.50 -30.69
N SER A 54 -8.19 -19.67 -30.45
CA SER A 54 -7.43 -20.92 -30.57
C SER A 54 -6.22 -20.88 -29.64
N GLN A 55 -5.72 -22.05 -29.18
CA GLN A 55 -4.54 -22.10 -28.33
C GLN A 55 -3.68 -23.36 -28.56
N LEU A 56 -2.39 -23.14 -28.72
CA LEU A 56 -1.34 -24.15 -28.63
C LEU A 56 -0.72 -24.14 -27.21
N TYR A 57 -0.50 -22.93 -26.65
CA TYR A 57 -0.18 -22.69 -25.25
C TYR A 57 -1.35 -21.95 -24.59
N LYS A 58 -1.59 -22.20 -23.31
CA LYS A 58 -2.79 -21.78 -22.59
C LYS A 58 -2.98 -20.26 -22.59
N ALA A 59 -4.20 -19.80 -22.90
CA ALA A 59 -4.57 -18.38 -22.79
C ALA A 59 -4.44 -17.86 -21.35
N MET A 60 -4.77 -18.65 -20.34
CA MET A 60 -4.65 -18.28 -18.93
C MET A 60 -3.26 -17.85 -18.50
N ASN A 61 -2.21 -18.25 -19.24
CA ASN A 61 -0.84 -17.86 -18.90
C ASN A 61 -0.63 -16.34 -18.96
N ILE A 62 -1.43 -15.60 -19.73
CA ILE A 62 -1.26 -14.14 -19.87
C ILE A 62 -1.92 -13.32 -18.76
N VAL A 63 -2.62 -13.93 -17.82
CA VAL A 63 -3.34 -13.20 -16.74
C VAL A 63 -3.05 -13.78 -15.35
N ASN A 64 -2.30 -14.89 -15.27
CA ASN A 64 -2.05 -15.60 -14.02
C ASN A 64 -0.68 -15.33 -13.39
N ARG A 65 0.06 -14.35 -13.92
CA ARG A 65 1.42 -13.99 -13.48
C ARG A 65 2.49 -15.06 -13.70
N SER A 66 2.18 -16.11 -14.42
CA SER A 66 3.17 -17.15 -14.77
C SER A 66 4.34 -16.52 -15.52
N GLY A 67 5.55 -16.63 -14.98
CA GLY A 67 6.75 -16.01 -15.58
C GLY A 67 7.05 -14.57 -15.12
N MET A 68 6.22 -13.94 -14.30
CA MET A 68 6.50 -12.61 -13.75
C MET A 68 7.56 -12.68 -12.63
N SER A 69 8.43 -11.67 -12.55
CA SER A 69 9.50 -11.57 -11.54
C SER A 69 9.03 -11.08 -10.18
N GLY A 70 7.77 -10.69 -10.03
CA GLY A 70 7.19 -10.18 -8.79
C GLY A 70 5.66 -10.29 -8.76
N ASN A 71 4.99 -9.49 -7.95
CA ASN A 71 3.55 -9.56 -7.67
C ASN A 71 2.61 -9.30 -8.88
N GLY A 72 3.16 -9.08 -10.06
CA GLY A 72 2.40 -8.81 -11.28
C GLY A 72 2.11 -7.34 -11.55
N SER A 73 2.71 -6.41 -10.79
CA SER A 73 2.74 -5.00 -11.16
C SER A 73 3.43 -4.82 -12.52
N TYR A 74 3.06 -3.80 -13.27
CA TYR A 74 3.67 -3.48 -14.57
C TYR A 74 5.17 -3.12 -14.48
N THR A 75 5.69 -2.87 -13.29
CA THR A 75 7.11 -2.60 -13.04
C THR A 75 7.98 -3.86 -13.09
N HIS A 76 7.39 -5.05 -13.02
CA HIS A 76 8.10 -6.33 -13.05
C HIS A 76 8.45 -6.80 -14.46
N LEU A 77 9.44 -7.69 -14.53
CA LEU A 77 9.87 -8.34 -15.76
C LEU A 77 9.09 -9.64 -16.00
N HIS A 78 8.96 -10.04 -17.26
CA HIS A 78 8.47 -11.34 -17.65
C HIS A 78 9.61 -12.17 -18.25
N THR A 79 9.69 -13.44 -17.86
CA THR A 79 10.77 -14.34 -18.30
C THR A 79 10.70 -14.66 -19.80
N SER A 80 11.87 -14.95 -20.38
CA SER A 80 11.99 -15.51 -21.74
C SER A 80 11.93 -17.05 -21.78
N SER A 81 11.93 -17.69 -20.62
CA SER A 81 12.00 -19.16 -20.49
C SER A 81 10.63 -19.84 -20.38
N SER A 82 10.60 -21.16 -20.63
CA SER A 82 9.41 -22.01 -20.46
C SER A 82 8.13 -21.48 -21.11
N PRO A 83 8.12 -21.13 -22.40
CA PRO A 83 6.99 -20.41 -23.02
C PRO A 83 5.68 -21.19 -22.97
N ARG A 84 5.72 -22.55 -22.90
CA ARG A 84 4.52 -23.37 -22.78
C ARG A 84 3.75 -23.10 -21.46
N ASP A 85 4.49 -22.82 -20.41
CA ASP A 85 3.94 -22.66 -19.06
C ASP A 85 3.69 -21.19 -18.69
N ASN A 86 4.42 -20.27 -19.35
CA ASN A 86 4.46 -18.86 -18.98
C ASN A 86 3.85 -17.91 -20.02
N MET A 87 3.52 -18.38 -21.24
CA MET A 87 3.06 -17.53 -22.32
C MET A 87 1.90 -18.18 -23.07
N TYR A 88 1.15 -17.37 -23.80
CA TYR A 88 0.14 -17.83 -24.76
C TYR A 88 0.74 -17.96 -26.16
N LEU A 89 0.26 -18.94 -26.91
CA LEU A 89 0.50 -19.08 -28.34
C LEU A 89 -0.74 -19.70 -29.03
N SER A 90 -1.21 -19.09 -30.13
CA SER A 90 -2.30 -19.65 -30.93
C SER A 90 -1.89 -20.91 -31.70
N GLN A 91 -2.86 -21.68 -32.21
CA GLN A 91 -2.61 -22.70 -33.23
C GLN A 91 -2.02 -22.07 -34.50
N VAL A 92 -1.46 -22.89 -35.35
CA VAL A 92 -0.80 -22.46 -36.59
C VAL A 92 -1.86 -22.16 -37.67
N ASP A 93 -1.68 -21.03 -38.36
CA ASP A 93 -2.49 -20.64 -39.54
C ASP A 93 -4.01 -20.47 -39.27
N GLU A 94 -4.39 -20.07 -38.08
CA GLU A 94 -5.79 -19.78 -37.74
C GLU A 94 -6.31 -18.50 -38.42
N SER A 95 -7.56 -18.57 -38.88
CA SER A 95 -8.21 -17.46 -39.58
C SER A 95 -8.74 -16.37 -38.64
N LYS A 96 -8.95 -16.70 -37.35
CA LYS A 96 -9.41 -15.78 -36.30
C LYS A 96 -8.43 -15.86 -35.13
N ASN A 97 -7.87 -14.74 -34.75
CA ASN A 97 -6.87 -14.67 -33.69
C ASN A 97 -7.22 -13.55 -32.71
N TYR A 98 -7.82 -13.91 -31.59
CA TYR A 98 -8.13 -12.98 -30.50
C TYR A 98 -8.00 -13.66 -29.13
N ILE A 99 -7.87 -12.84 -28.10
CA ILE A 99 -7.99 -13.24 -26.70
C ILE A 99 -9.04 -12.34 -26.03
N ASP A 100 -9.95 -12.95 -25.30
CA ASP A 100 -10.87 -12.31 -24.40
C ASP A 100 -10.31 -12.36 -22.99
N ILE A 101 -10.19 -11.20 -22.35
CA ILE A 101 -9.86 -11.05 -20.95
C ILE A 101 -11.16 -10.76 -20.22
N VAL A 102 -11.60 -11.71 -19.40
CA VAL A 102 -12.90 -11.69 -18.73
C VAL A 102 -12.72 -11.30 -17.28
N LEU A 103 -13.52 -10.35 -16.84
CA LEU A 103 -13.55 -9.83 -15.48
C LEU A 103 -14.67 -10.50 -14.68
N ASP A 104 -14.53 -10.61 -13.36
CA ASP A 104 -15.56 -11.18 -12.49
C ASP A 104 -16.87 -10.38 -12.51
N ASN A 105 -16.75 -9.04 -12.63
CA ASN A 105 -17.87 -8.11 -12.64
C ASN A 105 -17.69 -7.03 -13.72
N LEU A 106 -18.73 -6.25 -13.97
CA LEU A 106 -18.61 -5.00 -14.72
C LEU A 106 -17.69 -4.05 -13.94
N THR A 107 -16.51 -3.79 -14.51
CA THR A 107 -15.45 -3.03 -13.85
C THR A 107 -15.06 -1.83 -14.70
N GLN A 108 -14.84 -0.70 -14.05
CA GLN A 108 -14.33 0.51 -14.69
C GLN A 108 -12.81 0.44 -14.80
N LEU A 109 -12.29 0.46 -16.04
CA LEU A 109 -10.89 0.24 -16.36
C LEU A 109 -10.16 1.54 -16.71
N GLY A 110 -8.93 1.68 -16.22
CA GLY A 110 -8.04 2.81 -16.49
C GLY A 110 -6.92 2.47 -17.45
N ARG A 111 -6.04 1.53 -17.08
CA ARG A 111 -4.82 1.27 -17.84
C ARG A 111 -4.69 -0.20 -18.24
N LEU A 112 -4.20 -0.43 -19.47
CA LEU A 112 -3.90 -1.75 -20.02
C LEU A 112 -2.43 -1.81 -20.40
N TYR A 113 -1.65 -2.66 -19.73
CA TYR A 113 -0.26 -3.00 -20.05
C TYR A 113 -0.20 -4.36 -20.72
N ILE A 114 0.68 -4.53 -21.71
CA ILE A 114 0.86 -5.77 -22.45
C ILE A 114 2.34 -6.13 -22.52
N TYR A 115 2.65 -7.38 -22.21
CA TYR A 115 3.96 -8.00 -22.43
C TYR A 115 3.87 -8.86 -23.69
N ASN A 116 4.55 -8.45 -24.74
CA ASN A 116 4.54 -9.19 -25.99
C ASN A 116 5.29 -10.52 -25.83
N TYR A 117 5.07 -11.45 -26.74
CA TYR A 117 5.70 -12.77 -26.70
C TYR A 117 7.23 -12.68 -26.62
N ASN A 118 7.84 -13.38 -25.67
CA ASN A 118 9.25 -13.22 -25.31
C ASN A 118 10.02 -14.55 -25.29
N SER A 119 9.96 -15.34 -26.37
CA SER A 119 10.78 -16.55 -26.48
C SER A 119 11.46 -16.63 -27.83
N SER A 120 12.78 -16.78 -27.82
CA SER A 120 13.62 -16.90 -29.05
C SER A 120 13.20 -18.01 -30.01
N MET A 121 12.59 -19.08 -29.51
CA MET A 121 12.15 -20.22 -30.35
C MET A 121 11.08 -19.83 -31.38
N LYS A 122 10.23 -18.84 -31.09
CA LYS A 122 9.11 -18.40 -31.94
C LYS A 122 8.87 -16.89 -31.85
N ILE A 123 9.91 -16.10 -31.70
CA ILE A 123 9.80 -14.66 -31.48
C ILE A 123 9.05 -13.93 -32.61
N ASP A 124 9.05 -14.48 -33.84
CA ASP A 124 8.29 -13.92 -34.95
C ASP A 124 6.78 -14.13 -34.83
N CYS A 125 6.32 -14.97 -33.88
CA CYS A 125 4.91 -15.09 -33.51
C CYS A 125 4.41 -13.99 -32.59
N SER A 126 5.26 -13.09 -32.11
CA SER A 126 4.87 -11.90 -31.33
C SER A 126 3.81 -11.11 -32.09
N VAL A 127 2.77 -10.66 -31.38
CA VAL A 127 1.74 -9.78 -31.93
C VAL A 127 2.39 -8.47 -32.38
N LYS A 128 2.04 -8.01 -33.60
CA LYS A 128 2.49 -6.72 -34.12
C LYS A 128 1.39 -5.68 -34.06
N GLU A 129 0.23 -5.97 -34.68
CA GLU A 129 -0.89 -5.05 -34.69
C GLU A 129 -2.15 -5.73 -34.12
N PHE A 130 -2.94 -4.95 -33.38
CA PHE A 130 -4.19 -5.40 -32.78
C PHE A 130 -5.19 -4.25 -32.64
N GLU A 131 -6.46 -4.60 -32.42
CA GLU A 131 -7.54 -3.70 -32.02
C GLU A 131 -8.05 -4.10 -30.64
N VAL A 132 -8.59 -3.14 -29.88
CA VAL A 132 -9.25 -3.37 -28.61
C VAL A 132 -10.75 -3.29 -28.79
N LEU A 133 -11.45 -4.36 -28.37
CA LEU A 133 -12.91 -4.38 -28.30
C LEU A 133 -13.32 -4.66 -26.84
N TYR A 134 -14.54 -4.31 -26.49
CA TYR A 134 -15.08 -4.56 -25.16
C TYR A 134 -16.52 -5.09 -25.22
N SER A 135 -16.94 -5.75 -24.15
CA SER A 135 -18.28 -6.29 -24.02
C SER A 135 -18.83 -6.08 -22.62
N TYR A 136 -20.14 -5.83 -22.52
CA TYR A 136 -20.86 -5.79 -21.23
C TYR A 136 -21.42 -7.16 -20.81
N ASP A 137 -21.58 -8.10 -21.75
CA ASP A 137 -22.27 -9.38 -21.61
C ASP A 137 -21.45 -10.61 -22.04
N GLU A 138 -20.19 -10.43 -22.47
CA GLU A 138 -19.29 -11.43 -23.05
C GLU A 138 -19.74 -11.98 -24.42
N GLU A 139 -20.85 -11.51 -24.97
CA GLU A 139 -21.43 -11.97 -26.23
C GLU A 139 -21.29 -10.93 -27.34
N THR A 140 -21.67 -9.68 -27.05
CA THR A 140 -21.66 -8.59 -28.02
C THR A 140 -20.43 -7.70 -27.80
N TYR A 141 -19.57 -7.60 -28.81
CA TYR A 141 -18.34 -6.81 -28.74
C TYR A 141 -18.43 -5.53 -29.55
N TYR A 142 -18.01 -4.43 -28.92
CA TYR A 142 -17.94 -3.09 -29.50
C TYR A 142 -16.48 -2.66 -29.60
N LYS A 143 -16.14 -1.86 -30.61
CA LYS A 143 -14.79 -1.25 -30.68
C LYS A 143 -14.61 -0.23 -29.54
N PHE A 144 -13.46 -0.29 -28.88
CA PHE A 144 -13.08 0.72 -27.88
C PHE A 144 -12.86 2.07 -28.57
N ASP A 145 -12.13 2.06 -29.67
CA ASP A 145 -11.90 3.18 -30.58
C ASP A 145 -11.62 2.65 -31.99
N ASP A 146 -11.32 3.55 -32.93
CA ASP A 146 -10.96 3.19 -34.30
C ASP A 146 -9.45 3.01 -34.52
N LEU A 147 -8.64 2.94 -33.44
CA LEU A 147 -7.19 2.82 -33.53
C LEU A 147 -6.77 1.37 -33.74
N LYS A 148 -5.69 1.21 -34.49
CA LYS A 148 -4.88 0.00 -34.51
C LYS A 148 -3.63 0.27 -33.70
N TYR A 149 -3.39 -0.56 -32.73
CA TYR A 149 -2.25 -0.48 -31.83
C TYR A 149 -1.11 -1.36 -32.33
N GLU A 150 0.12 -0.85 -32.26
CA GLU A 150 1.33 -1.60 -32.61
C GLU A 150 2.11 -1.94 -31.34
N LEU A 151 2.44 -3.22 -31.12
CA LEU A 151 3.29 -3.70 -30.02
C LEU A 151 4.74 -3.79 -30.47
N SER A 152 5.67 -3.31 -29.65
CA SER A 152 7.09 -3.53 -29.84
C SER A 152 7.45 -5.02 -29.76
N LYS A 153 8.44 -5.46 -30.57
CA LYS A 153 8.98 -6.82 -30.57
C LYS A 153 10.07 -6.94 -29.50
N ASN A 154 10.09 -8.06 -28.79
CA ASN A 154 11.15 -8.43 -27.85
C ASN A 154 12.27 -9.21 -28.54
N ASP A 155 13.42 -9.39 -27.89
CA ASP A 155 14.54 -10.19 -28.40
C ASP A 155 14.34 -11.69 -28.14
N GLY A 156 13.63 -12.04 -27.06
CA GLY A 156 13.28 -13.43 -26.72
C GLY A 156 14.35 -14.21 -25.97
N ASP A 157 15.44 -13.60 -25.58
CA ASP A 157 16.61 -14.22 -24.94
C ASP A 157 16.87 -13.79 -23.49
N LYS A 158 16.16 -12.77 -23.02
CA LYS A 158 16.25 -12.25 -21.65
C LYS A 158 14.88 -11.85 -21.10
N ASP A 159 14.79 -11.69 -19.81
CA ASP A 159 13.59 -11.17 -19.14
C ASP A 159 13.37 -9.70 -19.52
N VAL A 160 12.12 -9.32 -19.77
CA VAL A 160 11.76 -7.98 -20.28
C VAL A 160 10.57 -7.39 -19.52
N GLY A 161 10.50 -6.08 -19.47
CA GLY A 161 9.33 -5.33 -19.02
C GLY A 161 8.16 -5.39 -20.02
N HIS A 162 7.09 -4.66 -19.72
CA HIS A 162 5.97 -4.50 -20.65
C HIS A 162 6.43 -3.87 -21.97
N SER A 163 5.73 -4.20 -23.04
CA SER A 163 6.04 -3.74 -24.39
C SER A 163 5.47 -2.36 -24.65
N LEU A 164 6.15 -1.53 -25.42
CA LEU A 164 5.58 -0.27 -25.88
C LEU A 164 4.41 -0.56 -26.84
N ILE A 165 3.31 0.19 -26.63
CA ILE A 165 2.10 0.12 -27.42
C ILE A 165 1.98 1.43 -28.21
N SER A 166 2.28 1.40 -29.52
CA SER A 166 2.34 2.61 -30.35
C SER A 166 3.23 3.72 -29.73
N GLY A 167 4.35 3.31 -29.12
CA GLY A 167 5.32 4.21 -28.49
C GLY A 167 4.95 4.69 -27.07
N LYS A 168 3.89 4.14 -26.46
CA LYS A 168 3.46 4.42 -25.08
C LYS A 168 3.57 3.16 -24.22
N ASP A 169 3.67 3.34 -22.92
CA ASP A 169 3.77 2.22 -21.96
C ASP A 169 2.46 1.46 -21.81
N TYR A 170 1.31 2.09 -21.99
CA TYR A 170 -0.01 1.50 -21.81
C TYR A 170 -1.07 2.13 -22.72
N ILE A 171 -2.22 1.46 -22.82
CA ILE A 171 -3.45 2.05 -23.38
C ILE A 171 -4.26 2.63 -22.21
N ASP A 172 -4.56 3.93 -22.30
CA ASP A 172 -5.52 4.58 -21.42
C ASP A 172 -6.96 4.21 -21.85
N LEU A 173 -7.63 3.40 -21.04
CA LEU A 173 -9.00 2.95 -21.27
C LEU A 173 -10.06 3.98 -20.80
N LYS A 174 -9.63 5.13 -20.26
CA LYS A 174 -10.46 6.33 -19.99
C LYS A 174 -11.68 6.07 -19.12
N GLY A 175 -11.61 5.11 -18.21
CA GLY A 175 -12.75 4.73 -17.38
C GLY A 175 -13.79 3.88 -18.09
N LEU A 176 -13.40 3.12 -19.12
CA LEU A 176 -14.26 2.19 -19.81
C LEU A 176 -14.82 1.14 -18.83
N THR A 177 -16.13 1.07 -18.69
CA THR A 177 -16.80 0.00 -17.96
C THR A 177 -17.07 -1.18 -18.88
N CYS A 178 -16.57 -2.38 -18.53
CA CYS A 178 -16.85 -3.59 -19.30
C CYS A 178 -16.79 -4.85 -18.43
N LYS A 179 -17.31 -5.95 -18.98
CA LYS A 179 -17.26 -7.32 -18.44
C LYS A 179 -16.15 -8.12 -19.11
N SER A 180 -15.78 -7.76 -20.34
CA SER A 180 -14.69 -8.41 -21.08
C SER A 180 -14.02 -7.42 -22.01
N LEU A 181 -12.67 -7.54 -22.12
CA LEU A 181 -11.87 -6.91 -23.18
C LEU A 181 -11.42 -7.97 -24.18
N ARG A 182 -11.52 -7.68 -25.46
CA ARG A 182 -10.96 -8.51 -26.54
C ARG A 182 -9.76 -7.81 -27.17
N LEU A 183 -8.63 -8.49 -27.22
CA LEU A 183 -7.49 -8.14 -28.05
C LEU A 183 -7.62 -8.90 -29.37
N ASN A 184 -8.04 -8.22 -30.44
CA ASN A 184 -8.20 -8.79 -31.75
C ASN A 184 -6.92 -8.60 -32.56
N PHE A 185 -6.17 -9.67 -32.83
CA PHE A 185 -4.86 -9.62 -33.49
C PHE A 185 -5.01 -9.47 -34.98
N LEU A 186 -4.35 -8.47 -35.56
CA LEU A 186 -4.42 -8.14 -36.99
C LEU A 186 -3.18 -8.65 -37.74
N SER A 187 -1.99 -8.55 -37.11
CA SER A 187 -0.73 -9.01 -37.70
C SER A 187 0.28 -9.43 -36.61
N ASN A 188 1.28 -10.22 -37.01
CA ASN A 188 2.44 -10.57 -36.21
C ASN A 188 3.74 -10.23 -36.93
N TYR A 189 4.88 -10.56 -36.36
CA TYR A 189 6.20 -10.26 -36.93
C TYR A 189 6.70 -11.32 -37.96
N GLY A 190 5.78 -12.07 -38.59
CA GLY A 190 6.07 -13.02 -39.69
C GLY A 190 5.99 -14.49 -39.28
N GLY A 191 5.56 -14.77 -38.05
CA GLY A 191 5.30 -16.12 -37.58
C GLY A 191 3.96 -16.70 -38.10
N ARG A 192 3.76 -18.03 -37.93
CA ARG A 192 2.51 -18.72 -38.30
C ARG A 192 1.49 -18.82 -37.16
N SER A 193 1.78 -18.20 -36.00
CA SER A 193 0.94 -18.18 -34.82
C SER A 193 0.99 -16.77 -34.21
N TYR A 194 0.12 -16.49 -33.23
CA TYR A 194 0.11 -15.24 -32.45
C TYR A 194 0.42 -15.55 -30.99
N GLY A 195 1.34 -14.80 -30.38
CA GLY A 195 1.76 -15.03 -29.01
C GLY A 195 1.80 -13.76 -28.18
N LEU A 196 1.48 -13.90 -26.88
CA LEU A 196 1.63 -12.89 -25.83
C LEU A 196 2.21 -13.53 -24.57
N SER A 197 2.92 -12.74 -23.76
CA SER A 197 3.47 -13.19 -22.49
C SER A 197 2.54 -12.88 -21.32
N GLU A 198 2.10 -11.61 -21.17
CA GLU A 198 1.28 -11.20 -20.03
C GLU A 198 0.42 -9.99 -20.40
N VAL A 199 -0.71 -9.81 -19.69
CA VAL A 199 -1.59 -8.64 -19.75
C VAL A 199 -1.92 -8.20 -18.34
N ARG A 200 -1.82 -6.90 -18.06
CA ARG A 200 -2.17 -6.30 -16.79
C ARG A 200 -3.20 -5.21 -16.97
N LEU A 201 -4.28 -5.29 -16.22
CA LEU A 201 -5.35 -4.32 -16.19
C LEU A 201 -5.36 -3.60 -14.83
N PHE A 202 -5.57 -2.30 -14.90
CA PHE A 202 -5.74 -1.47 -13.71
C PHE A 202 -7.10 -0.78 -13.76
N ARG A 203 -7.71 -0.65 -12.58
CA ARG A 203 -8.96 0.11 -12.41
C ARG A 203 -8.73 1.57 -12.77
N TYR A 204 -9.79 2.21 -13.17
CA TYR A 204 -9.78 3.67 -13.32
C TYR A 204 -9.68 4.32 -11.95
N LYS A 205 -8.83 5.34 -11.87
CA LYS A 205 -8.63 6.17 -10.70
C LYS A 205 -8.65 7.63 -11.12
N SER A 206 -9.44 8.45 -10.44
CA SER A 206 -9.45 9.89 -10.64
C SER A 206 -8.24 10.53 -9.96
N GLU A 207 -7.76 11.64 -10.52
CA GLU A 207 -6.78 12.50 -9.86
C GLU A 207 -7.35 13.04 -8.54
N ALA A 208 -6.53 13.02 -7.48
CA ALA A 208 -6.90 13.55 -6.17
C ALA A 208 -6.97 15.08 -6.22
N LYS A 209 -8.17 15.61 -6.48
CA LYS A 209 -8.45 17.04 -6.64
C LYS A 209 -9.86 17.36 -6.18
N GLU A 210 -10.03 18.51 -5.52
CA GLU A 210 -11.35 18.98 -5.12
C GLU A 210 -12.32 19.02 -6.32
N GLY A 211 -13.49 18.43 -6.14
CA GLY A 211 -14.54 18.36 -7.15
C GLY A 211 -14.49 17.16 -8.09
N ASN A 212 -13.38 16.41 -8.12
CA ASN A 212 -13.31 15.16 -8.85
C ASN A 212 -14.13 14.06 -8.15
N LEU A 213 -14.52 13.02 -8.91
CA LEU A 213 -15.26 11.88 -8.39
C LEU A 213 -14.31 10.81 -7.86
N VAL A 214 -14.64 10.24 -6.71
CA VAL A 214 -13.90 9.11 -6.12
C VAL A 214 -14.40 7.81 -6.74
N SER A 215 -13.48 6.94 -7.12
CA SER A 215 -13.76 5.57 -7.56
C SER A 215 -13.89 4.62 -6.37
N GLY A 216 -14.57 3.50 -6.58
CA GLY A 216 -14.76 2.49 -5.54
C GLY A 216 -15.33 1.19 -6.08
N GLU A 217 -15.56 0.26 -5.18
CA GLU A 217 -16.10 -1.06 -5.45
C GLU A 217 -17.20 -1.40 -4.45
N ILE A 218 -18.18 -2.16 -4.87
CA ILE A 218 -19.22 -2.66 -3.98
C ILE A 218 -18.68 -3.84 -3.17
N LEU A 219 -18.72 -3.74 -1.85
CA LEU A 219 -18.44 -4.87 -0.98
C LEU A 219 -19.64 -5.84 -0.96
N ARG A 220 -19.36 -7.11 -1.13
CA ARG A 220 -20.36 -8.18 -1.06
C ARG A 220 -20.74 -8.41 0.39
N THR A 221 -21.82 -7.81 0.84
CA THR A 221 -22.26 -7.88 2.24
C THR A 221 -23.16 -9.06 2.58
N GLU A 222 -23.66 -9.84 1.60
CA GLU A 222 -24.59 -10.97 1.84
C GLU A 222 -24.59 -11.99 0.70
N VAL A 223 -24.84 -13.26 1.06
CA VAL A 223 -24.79 -14.48 0.22
C VAL A 223 -25.58 -14.44 -1.09
N ASN A 224 -26.47 -13.47 -1.31
CA ASN A 224 -27.31 -13.33 -2.52
C ASN A 224 -27.16 -11.96 -3.16
N TYR A 225 -25.95 -11.62 -3.51
CA TYR A 225 -25.63 -10.38 -4.17
C TYR A 225 -26.20 -10.34 -5.59
N SER A 226 -26.96 -9.32 -5.92
CA SER A 226 -27.33 -9.07 -7.30
C SER A 226 -26.09 -8.65 -8.11
N LYS A 227 -25.77 -9.35 -9.21
CA LYS A 227 -24.68 -8.98 -10.14
C LYS A 227 -24.75 -7.52 -10.62
N SER A 228 -25.93 -6.88 -10.47
CA SER A 228 -26.17 -5.48 -10.85
C SER A 228 -25.77 -4.46 -9.78
N ALA A 229 -25.27 -4.85 -8.61
CA ALA A 229 -24.96 -3.85 -7.58
C ALA A 229 -23.79 -2.94 -7.96
N SER A 230 -22.78 -3.43 -8.68
CA SER A 230 -21.72 -2.59 -9.23
C SER A 230 -22.21 -1.49 -10.17
N ASN A 231 -23.44 -1.59 -10.69
CA ASN A 231 -24.00 -0.57 -11.57
C ASN A 231 -24.22 0.78 -10.87
N ILE A 232 -24.26 0.83 -9.52
CA ILE A 232 -24.46 2.12 -8.83
C ILE A 232 -23.17 2.95 -8.69
N ILE A 233 -22.03 2.46 -9.16
CA ILE A 233 -20.73 3.15 -8.97
C ILE A 233 -19.78 2.98 -10.16
N ASN A 234 -20.24 2.44 -11.29
CA ASN A 234 -19.38 2.11 -12.41
C ASN A 234 -19.62 2.98 -13.66
N ASN A 235 -20.43 4.03 -13.55
CA ASN A 235 -20.83 4.94 -14.62
C ASN A 235 -21.58 4.27 -15.79
N LEU A 236 -22.05 3.02 -15.64
CA LEU A 236 -22.80 2.35 -16.71
C LEU A 236 -24.14 3.03 -16.95
N GLY A 237 -24.36 3.45 -18.18
CA GLY A 237 -25.58 4.20 -18.57
C GLY A 237 -25.53 5.70 -18.30
N MET A 238 -24.44 6.22 -17.75
CA MET A 238 -24.23 7.65 -17.60
C MET A 238 -23.91 8.31 -18.95
N SER A 239 -24.41 9.51 -19.19
CA SER A 239 -24.19 10.28 -20.44
C SER A 239 -22.74 10.78 -20.58
N LYS A 240 -22.02 10.87 -19.47
CA LYS A 240 -20.61 11.23 -19.37
C LYS A 240 -19.96 10.39 -18.27
N VAL A 241 -18.83 9.81 -18.55
CA VAL A 241 -18.03 9.07 -17.59
C VAL A 241 -17.35 10.05 -16.62
N ASN A 242 -17.36 9.74 -15.33
CA ASN A 242 -16.69 10.49 -14.27
C ASN A 242 -16.99 12.00 -14.27
N SER A 243 -18.25 12.38 -14.43
CA SER A 243 -18.68 13.77 -14.48
C SER A 243 -19.87 14.03 -13.54
N VAL A 244 -19.76 15.07 -12.72
CA VAL A 244 -20.85 15.54 -11.85
C VAL A 244 -22.08 16.05 -12.63
N ASP A 245 -21.89 16.43 -13.90
CA ASP A 245 -22.94 16.89 -14.81
C ASP A 245 -23.55 15.77 -15.66
N ALA A 246 -23.19 14.52 -15.36
CA ALA A 246 -23.74 13.37 -16.07
C ALA A 246 -25.25 13.22 -15.87
N LYS A 247 -25.88 12.54 -16.80
CA LYS A 247 -27.33 12.19 -16.77
C LYS A 247 -27.46 10.69 -16.94
N MET A 248 -28.47 10.11 -16.30
CA MET A 248 -28.70 8.67 -16.28
C MET A 248 -29.67 8.23 -17.37
N SER A 249 -29.33 7.12 -18.03
CA SER A 249 -30.26 6.46 -19.00
C SER A 249 -31.45 5.84 -18.29
N ASN A 250 -32.45 5.38 -19.07
CA ASN A 250 -33.60 4.63 -18.54
C ASN A 250 -33.51 3.12 -18.80
N ASN A 251 -32.32 2.62 -19.15
CA ASN A 251 -32.11 1.20 -19.41
C ASN A 251 -32.02 0.41 -18.09
N PRO A 252 -32.93 -0.53 -17.80
CA PRO A 252 -32.93 -1.29 -16.55
C PRO A 252 -31.70 -2.18 -16.35
N THR A 253 -30.97 -2.56 -17.41
CA THR A 253 -29.75 -3.35 -17.31
C THR A 253 -28.55 -2.55 -16.76
N HIS A 254 -28.65 -1.23 -16.72
CA HIS A 254 -27.64 -0.30 -16.19
C HIS A 254 -27.92 0.10 -14.74
N MET A 255 -28.86 -0.54 -14.04
CA MET A 255 -29.33 -0.14 -12.73
C MET A 255 -29.31 -1.30 -11.74
N TYR A 256 -29.19 -0.97 -10.48
CA TYR A 256 -29.38 -1.89 -9.38
C TYR A 256 -30.82 -1.98 -8.94
N LYS A 257 -31.31 -3.18 -8.64
CA LYS A 257 -32.58 -3.43 -7.97
C LYS A 257 -32.51 -4.70 -7.12
N SER A 258 -32.85 -4.60 -5.84
CA SER A 258 -32.84 -5.73 -4.90
C SER A 258 -33.83 -5.51 -3.77
N THR A 259 -34.18 -6.58 -3.07
CA THR A 259 -34.95 -6.52 -1.81
C THR A 259 -34.08 -6.12 -0.61
N LYS A 260 -32.76 -6.06 -0.77
CA LYS A 260 -31.83 -5.65 0.27
C LYS A 260 -31.92 -4.15 0.54
N LYS A 261 -31.76 -3.79 1.83
CA LYS A 261 -31.93 -2.42 2.31
C LYS A 261 -30.63 -1.69 2.56
N SER A 262 -29.48 -2.34 2.31
CA SER A 262 -28.18 -1.70 2.51
C SER A 262 -27.17 -2.15 1.48
N ILE A 263 -26.21 -1.26 1.20
CA ILE A 263 -25.03 -1.51 0.37
C ILE A 263 -23.84 -0.87 1.05
N VAL A 264 -22.71 -1.56 1.06
CA VAL A 264 -21.43 -1.00 1.46
C VAL A 264 -20.52 -0.87 0.23
N ILE A 265 -19.90 0.29 0.10
CA ILE A 265 -18.96 0.66 -0.95
C ILE A 265 -17.61 0.84 -0.31
N GLU A 266 -16.56 0.19 -0.81
CA GLU A 266 -15.17 0.47 -0.50
C GLU A 266 -14.63 1.43 -1.55
N LEU A 267 -14.09 2.56 -1.12
CA LEU A 267 -13.41 3.50 -1.98
C LEU A 267 -11.96 3.03 -2.21
N ASP A 268 -11.33 3.46 -3.30
CA ASP A 268 -9.96 3.04 -3.64
C ASP A 268 -8.86 3.77 -2.83
N GLY A 269 -9.22 4.37 -1.72
CA GLY A 269 -8.40 5.02 -0.71
C GLY A 269 -9.25 5.70 0.35
N ASN A 270 -8.62 6.49 1.21
CA ASN A 270 -9.29 7.31 2.23
C ASN A 270 -9.39 8.75 1.71
N TYR A 271 -10.61 9.21 1.43
CA TYR A 271 -10.88 10.51 0.78
C TYR A 271 -11.76 11.41 1.61
N PRO A 272 -11.47 12.73 1.67
CA PRO A 272 -12.42 13.73 2.16
C PRO A 272 -13.56 13.86 1.15
N ILE A 273 -14.79 13.62 1.56
CA ILE A 273 -15.99 13.72 0.72
C ILE A 273 -16.76 14.98 1.11
N LYS A 274 -17.06 15.84 0.13
CA LYS A 274 -17.87 17.05 0.35
C LYS A 274 -19.33 16.92 -0.06
N GLU A 275 -19.61 16.07 -1.04
CA GLU A 275 -20.96 15.89 -1.58
C GLU A 275 -21.15 14.46 -2.10
N ILE A 276 -22.35 13.92 -1.92
CA ILE A 276 -22.79 12.65 -2.52
C ILE A 276 -23.96 12.94 -3.43
N ASN A 277 -23.84 12.57 -4.73
CA ASN A 277 -24.89 12.70 -5.71
C ASN A 277 -25.59 11.35 -5.92
N PHE A 278 -26.91 11.37 -6.00
CA PHE A 278 -27.73 10.17 -6.22
C PHE A 278 -28.51 10.26 -7.52
N PHE A 279 -28.51 9.18 -8.29
CA PHE A 279 -29.35 8.95 -9.46
C PHE A 279 -30.29 7.79 -9.16
N ASN A 280 -31.57 8.10 -9.01
CA ASN A 280 -32.56 7.13 -8.59
C ASN A 280 -32.85 6.10 -9.69
N TYR A 281 -33.56 5.04 -9.35
CA TYR A 281 -34.01 4.02 -10.30
C TYR A 281 -34.95 4.62 -11.33
N ASN A 282 -34.57 4.54 -12.62
CA ASN A 282 -35.22 5.28 -13.71
C ASN A 282 -35.82 4.37 -14.82
N ALA A 283 -36.01 3.07 -14.57
CA ALA A 283 -36.62 2.17 -15.53
C ALA A 283 -38.14 2.28 -15.50
N LYS A 284 -38.78 2.57 -16.65
CA LYS A 284 -40.22 2.90 -16.81
C LYS A 284 -41.17 1.95 -16.10
N ASP A 285 -40.89 0.66 -16.14
CA ASP A 285 -41.83 -0.37 -15.66
C ASP A 285 -41.80 -0.58 -14.14
N ASN A 286 -40.87 0.04 -13.41
CA ASN A 286 -40.64 -0.21 -11.99
C ASN A 286 -40.24 1.03 -11.19
N LEU A 287 -40.63 2.21 -11.56
CA LEU A 287 -40.25 3.47 -10.89
C LEU A 287 -40.60 3.50 -9.40
N ASP A 288 -41.60 2.72 -8.97
CA ASP A 288 -42.00 2.60 -7.56
C ASP A 288 -40.90 1.88 -6.70
N CYS A 289 -39.99 1.15 -7.35
CA CYS A 289 -38.84 0.55 -6.68
C CYS A 289 -37.72 1.56 -6.36
N GLY A 290 -37.77 2.79 -6.91
CA GLY A 290 -36.77 3.82 -6.60
C GLY A 290 -36.68 4.07 -5.11
N VAL A 291 -35.43 4.23 -4.59
CA VAL A 291 -35.18 4.63 -3.22
C VAL A 291 -35.78 6.01 -2.96
N LYS A 292 -36.52 6.16 -1.84
CA LYS A 292 -37.04 7.45 -1.43
C LYS A 292 -36.19 8.10 -0.38
N ASP A 293 -36.03 7.44 0.78
CA ASP A 293 -35.21 7.96 1.87
C ASP A 293 -33.98 7.09 2.03
N VAL A 294 -32.80 7.70 2.04
CA VAL A 294 -31.49 7.05 2.20
C VAL A 294 -30.71 7.68 3.33
N LYS A 295 -30.18 6.85 4.22
CA LYS A 295 -29.24 7.22 5.26
C LYS A 295 -27.83 6.81 4.85
N VAL A 296 -26.86 7.66 5.12
CA VAL A 296 -25.45 7.47 4.76
C VAL A 296 -24.58 7.47 6.02
N SER A 297 -23.71 6.47 6.11
CA SER A 297 -22.67 6.39 7.13
C SER A 297 -21.30 6.15 6.51
N PHE A 298 -20.27 6.74 7.10
CA PHE A 298 -18.88 6.58 6.69
C PHE A 298 -18.09 5.76 7.70
N SER A 299 -17.04 5.10 7.23
CA SER A 299 -16.03 4.45 8.04
C SER A 299 -14.66 4.57 7.37
N THR A 300 -13.61 4.62 8.15
CA THR A 300 -12.21 4.50 7.67
C THR A 300 -11.64 3.11 7.93
N ASP A 301 -12.26 2.30 8.81
CA ASP A 301 -11.75 1.00 9.28
C ASP A 301 -12.70 -0.18 9.02
N TYR A 302 -13.82 0.04 8.31
CA TYR A 302 -14.88 -0.93 8.03
C TYR A 302 -15.71 -1.38 9.25
N VAL A 303 -15.27 -1.13 10.46
CA VAL A 303 -15.92 -1.58 11.71
C VAL A 303 -16.73 -0.46 12.35
N ASN A 304 -16.13 0.71 12.46
CA ASN A 304 -16.73 1.85 13.15
C ASN A 304 -17.39 2.79 12.14
N TYR A 305 -18.70 2.65 11.97
CA TYR A 305 -19.49 3.53 11.11
C TYR A 305 -20.11 4.68 11.91
N TYR A 306 -20.00 5.89 11.38
CA TYR A 306 -20.69 7.06 11.90
C TYR A 306 -21.61 7.66 10.83
N GLU A 307 -22.81 8.05 11.24
CA GLU A 307 -23.79 8.66 10.32
C GLU A 307 -23.32 10.06 9.89
N VAL A 308 -23.31 10.31 8.59
CA VAL A 308 -22.98 11.63 8.01
C VAL A 308 -24.24 12.39 7.55
N GLY A 309 -25.36 11.73 7.46
CA GLY A 309 -26.65 12.35 7.19
C GLY A 309 -27.63 11.45 6.43
N SER A 310 -28.78 12.02 6.08
CA SER A 310 -29.80 11.37 5.27
C SER A 310 -30.39 12.36 4.26
N THR A 311 -30.95 11.83 3.17
CA THR A 311 -31.61 12.65 2.15
C THR A 311 -32.79 11.91 1.52
N THR A 312 -33.75 12.68 1.02
CA THR A 312 -34.90 12.16 0.24
C THR A 312 -34.63 12.38 -1.24
N LEU A 313 -34.68 11.31 -2.02
CA LEU A 313 -34.45 11.33 -3.47
C LEU A 313 -35.77 11.56 -4.22
N GLU A 314 -35.75 12.34 -5.27
CA GLU A 314 -36.89 12.45 -6.20
C GLU A 314 -37.12 11.11 -6.91
N LYS A 315 -38.37 10.76 -7.17
CA LYS A 315 -38.75 9.57 -7.95
C LYS A 315 -38.30 9.73 -9.40
N GLY A 316 -37.73 8.69 -9.99
CA GLY A 316 -37.38 8.69 -11.41
C GLY A 316 -38.59 8.91 -12.30
N THR A 317 -38.40 9.52 -13.45
CA THR A 317 -39.49 9.83 -14.42
C THR A 317 -39.62 8.77 -15.51
N GLY A 318 -38.60 7.94 -15.70
CA GLY A 318 -38.49 7.01 -16.82
C GLY A 318 -38.04 7.66 -18.13
N GLU A 319 -37.71 8.95 -18.11
CA GLU A 319 -37.13 9.63 -19.26
C GLU A 319 -35.66 9.27 -19.45
N ASN A 320 -35.22 9.21 -20.71
CA ASN A 320 -33.80 8.93 -20.98
C ASN A 320 -32.93 10.15 -20.67
N TYR A 321 -31.78 9.90 -20.05
CA TYR A 321 -30.82 10.93 -19.63
C TYR A 321 -31.38 11.91 -18.58
N GLU A 322 -31.97 11.35 -17.52
CA GLU A 322 -32.44 12.10 -16.37
C GLU A 322 -31.26 12.60 -15.50
N LYS A 323 -31.42 13.79 -14.92
CA LYS A 323 -30.44 14.38 -13.99
C LYS A 323 -30.47 13.69 -12.63
N LYS A 324 -29.50 14.04 -11.75
CA LYS A 324 -29.47 13.53 -10.37
C LYS A 324 -30.81 13.81 -9.64
N SER A 325 -31.21 12.82 -8.83
CA SER A 325 -32.46 12.80 -8.08
C SER A 325 -32.36 13.40 -6.69
N GLY A 326 -31.15 13.67 -6.22
CA GLY A 326 -30.87 14.27 -4.92
C GLY A 326 -29.38 14.32 -4.67
N ASN A 327 -29.02 15.02 -3.60
CA ASN A 327 -27.65 15.07 -3.10
C ASN A 327 -27.65 15.18 -1.57
N LEU A 328 -26.49 14.87 -0.97
CA LEU A 328 -26.18 15.04 0.43
C LEU A 328 -24.86 15.82 0.55
N GLN A 329 -24.87 16.97 1.23
CA GLN A 329 -23.64 17.71 1.58
C GLN A 329 -23.01 17.09 2.82
N VAL A 330 -21.68 16.87 2.80
CA VAL A 330 -20.95 16.13 3.83
C VAL A 330 -19.70 16.90 4.23
N ASP A 331 -19.60 17.95 4.68
CA ASP A 331 -18.54 18.78 5.26
C ASP A 331 -17.12 18.11 5.30
N ASN A 332 -16.60 17.70 4.16
CA ASN A 332 -15.24 17.16 3.96
C ASN A 332 -14.87 16.02 4.93
N LYS A 333 -15.80 15.13 5.23
CA LYS A 333 -15.54 13.97 6.10
C LYS A 333 -14.79 12.88 5.34
N ASN A 334 -13.74 12.35 5.94
CA ASN A 334 -12.98 11.25 5.37
C ASN A 334 -13.77 9.94 5.38
N ALA A 335 -13.71 9.22 4.26
CA ALA A 335 -14.29 7.91 4.08
C ALA A 335 -13.36 7.00 3.27
N GLN A 336 -13.20 5.77 3.71
CA GLN A 336 -12.71 4.64 2.94
C GLN A 336 -13.85 3.68 2.63
N PHE A 337 -14.86 3.63 3.51
CA PHE A 337 -16.08 2.85 3.33
C PHE A 337 -17.31 3.74 3.48
N VAL A 338 -18.29 3.51 2.58
CA VAL A 338 -19.57 4.19 2.61
C VAL A 338 -20.68 3.15 2.71
N LYS A 339 -21.51 3.26 3.74
CA LYS A 339 -22.72 2.44 3.91
C LYS A 339 -23.93 3.26 3.53
N LEU A 340 -24.73 2.76 2.58
CA LEU A 340 -26.03 3.28 2.20
C LEU A 340 -27.11 2.38 2.81
N GLU A 341 -28.03 2.97 3.59
CA GLU A 341 -29.20 2.28 4.15
C GLU A 341 -30.48 2.86 3.52
N PHE A 342 -31.22 2.02 2.81
CA PHE A 342 -32.47 2.40 2.13
C PHE A 342 -33.64 2.27 3.09
N GLU A 343 -34.07 3.40 3.65
CA GLU A 343 -35.10 3.43 4.67
C GLU A 343 -36.51 3.24 4.09
N SER A 344 -36.75 3.83 2.92
CA SER A 344 -38.05 3.72 2.19
C SER A 344 -37.86 3.75 0.68
N ASN A 345 -38.92 3.34 -0.03
CA ASN A 345 -39.06 3.46 -1.49
C ASN A 345 -40.43 4.09 -1.86
N TYR A 346 -40.74 4.17 -3.13
CA TYR A 346 -41.98 4.74 -3.63
C TYR A 346 -43.17 3.75 -3.69
N GLY A 347 -43.12 2.66 -2.90
CA GLY A 347 -44.19 1.65 -2.79
C GLY A 347 -43.93 0.37 -3.60
N GLY A 348 -42.78 0.22 -4.21
CA GLY A 348 -42.35 -0.98 -4.91
C GLY A 348 -41.95 -2.13 -3.98
N SER A 349 -41.82 -3.35 -4.52
CA SER A 349 -41.43 -4.55 -3.79
C SER A 349 -39.89 -4.69 -3.58
N ALA A 350 -39.12 -3.75 -4.09
CA ALA A 350 -37.66 -3.75 -4.04
C ALA A 350 -37.11 -2.31 -3.91
N TYR A 351 -35.80 -2.19 -3.67
CA TYR A 351 -35.07 -0.94 -3.68
C TYR A 351 -34.17 -0.86 -4.90
N GLY A 352 -34.28 0.23 -5.65
CA GLY A 352 -33.52 0.44 -6.87
C GLY A 352 -32.78 1.76 -6.87
N LEU A 353 -31.57 1.75 -7.43
CA LEU A 353 -30.73 2.92 -7.61
C LEU A 353 -29.94 2.78 -8.92
N SER A 354 -29.67 3.90 -9.59
CA SER A 354 -28.94 3.87 -10.86
C SER A 354 -27.46 4.14 -10.67
N GLU A 355 -27.11 5.23 -9.96
CA GLU A 355 -25.72 5.61 -9.72
C GLU A 355 -25.59 6.42 -8.44
N VAL A 356 -24.44 6.33 -7.79
CA VAL A 356 -24.00 7.19 -6.68
C VAL A 356 -22.63 7.73 -7.00
N GLN A 357 -22.43 9.02 -6.83
CA GLN A 357 -21.15 9.68 -7.06
C GLN A 357 -20.67 10.34 -5.76
N PHE A 358 -19.42 10.11 -5.40
CA PHE A 358 -18.74 10.74 -4.27
C PHE A 358 -17.82 11.84 -4.79
N VAL A 359 -18.07 13.08 -4.38
CA VAL A 359 -17.30 14.25 -4.83
C VAL A 359 -16.24 14.58 -3.79
N MET A 360 -14.96 14.59 -4.20
CA MET A 360 -13.85 14.93 -3.33
C MET A 360 -13.97 16.35 -2.77
N GLY A 361 -13.66 16.49 -1.52
CA GLY A 361 -13.56 17.75 -0.79
C GLY A 361 -12.11 18.10 -0.45
N LYS A 362 -11.93 18.96 0.56
CA LYS A 362 -10.65 19.40 1.09
C LYS A 362 -10.21 18.53 2.26
N GLY A 363 -8.90 18.27 2.39
CA GLY A 363 -8.32 17.49 3.47
C GLY A 363 -7.28 16.47 3.01
N TYR A 364 -6.90 15.57 3.90
CA TYR A 364 -5.95 14.51 3.56
C TYR A 364 -6.59 13.42 2.71
N VAL A 365 -5.87 13.03 1.68
CA VAL A 365 -6.15 11.86 0.82
C VAL A 365 -5.05 10.86 1.02
N SER A 366 -5.38 9.62 1.34
CA SER A 366 -4.41 8.52 1.43
C SER A 366 -4.78 7.42 0.46
N GLU A 367 -3.83 7.03 -0.37
CA GLU A 367 -4.04 6.05 -1.43
C GLU A 367 -2.91 5.02 -1.48
N PRO A 368 -3.20 3.72 -1.69
CA PRO A 368 -2.15 2.73 -1.95
C PRO A 368 -1.27 3.12 -3.14
N ASN A 369 0.05 3.11 -2.95
CA ASN A 369 1.03 3.25 -4.01
C ASN A 369 1.46 1.86 -4.50
N ILE A 370 0.74 1.35 -5.48
CA ILE A 370 0.99 0.00 -6.03
C ILE A 370 2.29 -0.10 -6.81
N GLU A 371 2.79 1.01 -7.33
CA GLU A 371 4.03 1.07 -8.11
C GLU A 371 5.23 0.83 -7.20
N LEU A 372 5.36 1.60 -6.13
CA LEU A 372 6.41 1.39 -5.13
C LEU A 372 6.24 0.04 -4.41
N THR A 373 5.02 -0.33 -4.01
CA THR A 373 4.75 -1.65 -3.42
C THR A 373 5.21 -2.78 -4.35
N GLY A 374 4.99 -2.63 -5.66
CA GLY A 374 5.48 -3.57 -6.66
C GLY A 374 7.00 -3.64 -6.71
N LEU A 375 7.70 -2.52 -6.71
CA LEU A 375 9.17 -2.47 -6.75
C LEU A 375 9.82 -3.15 -5.53
N PHE A 376 9.17 -3.08 -4.36
CA PHE A 376 9.59 -3.75 -3.13
C PHE A 376 8.98 -5.14 -2.94
N SER A 377 8.55 -5.80 -4.01
CA SER A 377 7.97 -7.14 -4.01
C SER A 377 8.67 -8.01 -5.07
N SER A 378 9.79 -8.62 -4.71
CA SER A 378 10.53 -9.51 -5.62
C SER A 378 10.17 -10.98 -5.39
N TYR A 379 10.16 -11.77 -6.47
CA TYR A 379 9.88 -13.20 -6.43
C TYR A 379 11.14 -14.05 -6.65
N ASN A 380 12.32 -13.42 -6.66
CA ASN A 380 13.59 -14.11 -6.77
C ASN A 380 14.67 -13.43 -5.93
N GLY A 381 15.24 -14.13 -5.00
CA GLY A 381 16.20 -13.62 -4.04
C GLY A 381 15.51 -13.01 -2.82
N TRP A 382 15.59 -11.71 -2.62
CA TRP A 382 14.86 -10.99 -1.56
C TRP A 382 13.35 -11.07 -1.81
N SER A 383 12.57 -11.49 -0.83
CA SER A 383 11.13 -11.74 -1.03
C SER A 383 10.22 -11.10 0.02
N GLY A 384 10.76 -10.26 0.86
CA GLY A 384 10.03 -9.46 1.84
C GLY A 384 10.85 -9.18 3.09
N ALA A 385 10.60 -8.04 3.71
CA ALA A 385 11.27 -7.60 4.94
C ALA A 385 10.42 -6.61 5.73
N ASP A 386 10.86 -6.31 6.94
CA ASP A 386 10.41 -5.18 7.75
C ASP A 386 11.56 -4.19 8.04
N GLY A 387 11.32 -3.20 8.93
CA GLY A 387 12.33 -2.19 9.25
C GLY A 387 12.78 -1.43 8.01
N ILE A 388 11.87 -0.88 7.25
CA ILE A 388 12.15 -0.21 5.97
C ILE A 388 12.62 1.21 6.24
N PHE A 389 13.90 1.51 5.99
CA PHE A 389 14.46 2.84 6.09
C PHE A 389 15.28 3.18 4.86
N GLY A 390 15.26 4.44 4.45
CA GLY A 390 15.96 4.90 3.25
C GLY A 390 16.71 6.20 3.48
N VAL A 391 17.95 6.27 3.02
CA VAL A 391 18.80 7.47 3.10
C VAL A 391 19.40 7.80 1.73
N ARG A 392 19.61 9.08 1.43
CA ARG A 392 20.44 9.47 0.28
C ARG A 392 21.90 9.49 0.68
N LEU A 393 22.74 8.80 -0.08
CA LEU A 393 24.18 8.68 0.23
C LEU A 393 24.98 9.96 0.02
N ASN A 394 24.41 10.97 -0.63
CA ASN A 394 24.99 12.31 -0.75
C ASN A 394 24.76 13.19 0.50
N GLY A 395 24.04 12.67 1.52
CA GLY A 395 23.73 13.35 2.76
C GLY A 395 22.49 14.25 2.74
N ASP A 396 21.87 14.50 1.58
CA ASP A 396 20.63 15.29 1.46
C ASP A 396 19.43 14.45 1.91
N GLN A 397 18.80 14.81 3.02
CA GLN A 397 17.63 14.11 3.56
C GLN A 397 16.33 14.94 3.44
N SER A 398 16.36 16.04 2.67
CA SER A 398 15.20 16.88 2.44
C SER A 398 14.17 16.23 1.51
N ILE A 399 12.91 16.64 1.58
CA ILE A 399 11.90 16.26 0.57
C ILE A 399 12.26 16.98 -0.75
N SER A 400 12.43 16.21 -1.83
CA SER A 400 12.84 16.72 -3.15
C SER A 400 12.46 15.73 -4.26
N ASP A 401 12.66 16.13 -5.52
CA ASP A 401 12.45 15.26 -6.70
C ASP A 401 13.64 14.30 -6.96
N GLU A 402 14.63 14.28 -6.09
CA GLU A 402 15.76 13.35 -6.15
C GLU A 402 15.43 12.14 -5.27
N HIS A 403 15.33 10.95 -5.87
CA HIS A 403 14.84 9.76 -5.19
C HIS A 403 15.86 8.63 -5.04
N ASP A 404 17.02 8.72 -5.70
CA ASP A 404 18.06 7.70 -5.56
C ASP A 404 18.47 7.56 -4.09
N SER A 405 18.32 6.34 -3.55
CA SER A 405 18.43 6.09 -2.11
C SER A 405 19.01 4.71 -1.81
N PHE A 406 19.72 4.61 -0.71
CA PHE A 406 20.13 3.35 -0.12
C PHE A 406 19.11 2.94 0.93
N PHE A 407 18.60 1.71 0.83
CA PHE A 407 17.64 1.14 1.76
C PHE A 407 18.27 0.07 2.63
N HIS A 408 17.88 0.05 3.90
CA HIS A 408 18.16 -1.04 4.81
C HIS A 408 16.87 -1.56 5.43
N PHE A 409 16.93 -2.85 5.78
CA PHE A 409 15.80 -3.62 6.27
C PHE A 409 16.23 -4.41 7.50
N SER A 410 15.29 -4.71 8.38
CA SER A 410 15.48 -5.66 9.48
C SER A 410 15.20 -7.10 9.00
N ASP A 411 14.41 -7.85 9.72
CA ASP A 411 14.14 -9.25 9.38
C ASP A 411 13.68 -9.43 7.92
N THR A 412 14.35 -10.35 7.21
CA THR A 412 14.21 -10.48 5.75
C THR A 412 14.09 -11.94 5.32
N TYR A 413 13.15 -12.22 4.42
CA TYR A 413 13.04 -13.49 3.71
C TYR A 413 13.77 -13.47 2.37
N PHE A 414 14.58 -14.50 2.13
CA PHE A 414 15.22 -14.76 0.84
C PHE A 414 14.78 -16.09 0.28
N GLY A 415 14.50 -16.17 -1.02
CA GLY A 415 14.11 -17.40 -1.70
C GLY A 415 13.29 -17.11 -2.95
N ALA A 416 12.92 -18.18 -3.66
CA ALA A 416 12.00 -18.07 -4.77
C ALA A 416 10.55 -18.00 -4.26
N VAL A 417 9.71 -17.28 -5.00
CA VAL A 417 8.26 -17.20 -4.77
C VAL A 417 7.57 -17.73 -6.02
N ASN A 418 6.61 -18.60 -5.83
CA ASN A 418 5.74 -19.04 -6.92
C ASN A 418 4.80 -17.89 -7.32
N PRO A 419 4.88 -17.35 -8.54
CA PRO A 419 4.14 -16.15 -8.93
C PRO A 419 2.62 -16.34 -9.01
N VAL A 420 2.14 -17.58 -9.14
CA VAL A 420 0.72 -17.90 -9.29
C VAL A 420 0.01 -17.95 -7.93
N ASN A 421 0.58 -18.69 -6.97
CA ASN A 421 0.00 -18.86 -5.63
C ASN A 421 0.69 -18.04 -4.54
N LYS A 422 1.71 -17.25 -4.88
CA LYS A 422 2.47 -16.38 -3.98
C LYS A 422 3.17 -17.10 -2.82
N HIS A 423 3.42 -18.41 -2.98
CA HIS A 423 4.06 -19.21 -1.96
C HIS A 423 5.59 -19.09 -2.04
N ARG A 424 6.26 -18.76 -0.91
CA ARG A 424 7.72 -18.78 -0.78
C ARG A 424 8.22 -20.23 -0.73
N GLU A 425 9.17 -20.57 -1.58
CA GLU A 425 9.73 -21.92 -1.68
C GLU A 425 11.03 -22.00 -0.88
N ASN A 426 10.98 -22.74 0.25
CA ASN A 426 12.13 -22.92 1.16
C ASN A 426 12.84 -21.60 1.54
N PRO A 427 12.15 -20.61 2.08
CA PRO A 427 12.73 -19.31 2.35
C PRO A 427 13.86 -19.39 3.39
N ALA A 428 14.98 -18.69 3.12
CA ALA A 428 15.98 -18.40 4.11
C ALA A 428 15.60 -17.11 4.85
N PHE A 429 15.78 -17.09 6.18
CA PHE A 429 15.50 -15.94 7.02
C PHE A 429 16.81 -15.30 7.50
N LYS A 430 16.88 -13.98 7.39
CA LYS A 430 18.03 -13.15 7.78
C LYS A 430 17.56 -11.97 8.62
N ASN A 431 18.39 -11.48 9.52
CA ASN A 431 17.99 -10.45 10.47
C ASN A 431 18.19 -9.01 9.96
N ASN A 432 18.85 -8.84 8.84
CA ASN A 432 18.92 -7.57 8.12
C ASN A 432 19.36 -7.79 6.67
N SER A 433 19.09 -6.78 5.83
CA SER A 433 19.47 -6.76 4.41
C SER A 433 19.54 -5.32 3.89
N PHE A 434 20.18 -5.13 2.74
CA PHE A 434 20.37 -3.85 2.08
C PHE A 434 19.90 -3.87 0.63
N GLY A 435 19.64 -2.68 0.08
CA GLY A 435 19.31 -2.50 -1.32
C GLY A 435 19.45 -1.05 -1.80
N TYR A 436 19.36 -0.85 -3.11
CA TYR A 436 19.44 0.46 -3.75
C TYR A 436 18.17 0.74 -4.55
N TYR A 437 17.60 1.90 -4.35
CA TYR A 437 16.57 2.47 -5.20
C TYR A 437 17.23 3.52 -6.10
N GLU A 438 17.35 3.23 -7.39
CA GLU A 438 18.04 4.07 -8.38
C GLU A 438 17.29 4.03 -9.70
N ASP A 439 17.19 5.15 -10.40
CA ASP A 439 16.49 5.25 -11.68
C ASP A 439 15.06 4.66 -11.64
N ASN A 440 14.32 4.87 -10.56
CA ASN A 440 12.99 4.29 -10.30
C ASN A 440 12.96 2.74 -10.31
N LYS A 441 14.04 2.11 -9.88
CA LYS A 441 14.15 0.65 -9.74
C LYS A 441 14.71 0.29 -8.38
N MET A 442 14.20 -0.79 -7.79
CA MET A 442 14.74 -1.37 -6.58
C MET A 442 15.62 -2.57 -6.89
N SER A 443 16.84 -2.57 -6.37
CA SER A 443 17.77 -3.69 -6.43
C SER A 443 18.20 -4.09 -5.02
N PHE A 444 18.14 -5.39 -4.71
CA PHE A 444 18.49 -5.92 -3.40
C PHE A 444 19.86 -6.58 -3.44
N ILE A 445 20.65 -6.43 -2.36
CA ILE A 445 21.91 -7.14 -2.21
C ILE A 445 21.62 -8.57 -1.79
N THR A 446 21.97 -9.52 -2.67
CA THR A 446 21.65 -10.94 -2.51
C THR A 446 22.87 -11.87 -2.55
N ASP A 447 24.08 -11.30 -2.67
CA ASP A 447 25.30 -12.10 -2.62
C ASP A 447 25.51 -12.72 -1.24
N TYR A 448 26.10 -13.90 -1.20
CA TYR A 448 26.19 -14.71 0.02
C TYR A 448 27.01 -14.05 1.13
N GLU A 449 27.99 -13.23 0.79
CA GLU A 449 28.91 -12.58 1.77
C GLU A 449 28.20 -11.42 2.48
N HIS A 450 27.33 -10.70 1.77
CA HIS A 450 26.67 -9.48 2.24
C HIS A 450 25.15 -9.61 2.45
N ILE A 451 24.60 -10.82 2.38
CA ILE A 451 23.16 -11.07 2.54
C ILE A 451 22.59 -10.68 3.91
N SER A 452 23.46 -10.49 4.92
CA SER A 452 23.11 -9.95 6.23
C SER A 452 24.32 -9.17 6.75
N PRO A 453 24.51 -7.91 6.27
CA PRO A 453 25.77 -7.20 6.44
C PRO A 453 26.06 -6.74 7.87
N VAL A 454 25.04 -6.59 8.71
CA VAL A 454 25.23 -6.23 10.12
C VAL A 454 25.17 -7.47 11.00
N LYS A 455 26.33 -7.86 11.54
CA LYS A 455 26.50 -9.02 12.43
C LYS A 455 27.42 -8.64 13.58
N ASP A 456 27.10 -9.05 14.80
CA ASP A 456 28.02 -8.93 15.92
C ASP A 456 28.80 -10.26 16.12
N GLU A 457 30.00 -10.31 15.56
CA GLU A 457 30.88 -11.48 15.64
C GLU A 457 31.51 -11.66 17.02
N ASN A 458 31.48 -10.64 17.89
CA ASN A 458 32.17 -10.60 19.16
C ASN A 458 31.25 -10.84 20.37
N ARG A 459 29.95 -10.84 20.20
CA ARG A 459 29.00 -11.19 21.27
C ARG A 459 28.76 -12.70 21.24
N SER A 460 29.20 -13.37 22.27
CA SER A 460 29.45 -14.80 22.37
C SER A 460 28.25 -15.73 22.44
N SER A 461 27.06 -15.31 22.04
CA SER A 461 25.92 -16.21 21.96
C SER A 461 25.60 -16.51 20.51
N ALA A 462 25.53 -17.78 20.15
CA ALA A 462 25.07 -18.25 18.84
C ALA A 462 23.62 -17.81 18.50
N ASP A 463 22.93 -17.24 19.48
CA ASP A 463 21.55 -16.77 19.42
C ASP A 463 21.41 -15.25 19.38
N ALA A 464 22.53 -14.50 19.31
CA ALA A 464 22.52 -13.05 19.17
C ALA A 464 22.42 -12.62 17.71
N PHE A 465 21.62 -11.55 17.45
CA PHE A 465 21.43 -10.99 16.12
C PHE A 465 21.13 -9.48 16.21
N ASN A 466 21.21 -8.79 15.08
CA ASN A 466 20.88 -7.37 15.02
C ASN A 466 19.65 -7.12 14.14
N TRP A 467 18.70 -6.39 14.66
CA TRP A 467 17.73 -5.62 13.87
C TRP A 467 18.29 -4.22 13.62
N LEU A 468 17.79 -3.56 12.59
CA LEU A 468 18.23 -2.21 12.24
C LEU A 468 17.12 -1.20 12.57
N GLY A 469 17.52 -0.12 13.24
CA GLY A 469 16.75 1.09 13.38
C GLY A 469 17.03 2.04 12.20
N ASP A 470 16.75 3.33 12.38
CA ASP A 470 16.97 4.34 11.35
C ASP A 470 18.48 4.59 11.11
N GLY A 471 18.79 5.10 9.92
CA GLY A 471 20.14 5.41 9.48
C GLY A 471 20.29 6.87 9.03
N PHE A 472 21.55 7.32 8.95
CA PHE A 472 21.89 8.70 8.55
C PHE A 472 23.28 8.77 7.92
N VAL A 473 23.59 9.90 7.29
CA VAL A 473 24.86 10.12 6.57
C VAL A 473 25.58 11.35 7.12
N ILE A 474 26.87 11.18 7.47
CA ILE A 474 27.75 12.30 7.84
C ILE A 474 29.01 12.22 6.99
N GLY A 475 29.23 13.22 6.14
CA GLY A 475 30.35 13.24 5.21
C GLY A 475 30.30 12.06 4.23
N ASN A 476 31.33 11.21 4.28
CA ASN A 476 31.41 10.00 3.46
C ASN A 476 31.18 8.70 4.27
N HIS A 477 30.39 8.80 5.33
CA HIS A 477 30.03 7.66 6.16
C HIS A 477 28.52 7.52 6.30
N TYR A 478 28.06 6.30 6.10
CA TYR A 478 26.68 5.87 6.40
C TYR A 478 26.67 5.22 7.79
N TYR A 479 25.79 5.68 8.65
CA TYR A 479 25.54 5.16 9.99
C TYR A 479 24.15 4.53 10.08
N VAL A 480 24.04 3.44 10.85
CA VAL A 480 22.76 2.79 11.11
C VAL A 480 22.70 2.33 12.57
N HIS A 481 21.57 2.57 13.22
CA HIS A 481 21.28 2.01 14.53
C HIS A 481 21.13 0.50 14.45
N ALA A 482 21.81 -0.23 15.31
CA ALA A 482 21.83 -1.70 15.32
C ALA A 482 21.35 -2.21 16.69
N LEU A 483 20.10 -2.64 16.75
CA LEU A 483 19.49 -3.19 17.95
C LEU A 483 20.08 -4.56 18.22
N TYR A 484 20.74 -4.73 19.37
CA TYR A 484 21.27 -6.01 19.80
C TYR A 484 20.17 -6.86 20.42
N MET A 485 19.83 -7.94 19.75
CA MET A 485 18.76 -8.87 20.11
C MET A 485 19.32 -10.22 20.58
N ALA A 486 18.65 -10.88 21.52
CA ALA A 486 18.91 -12.25 21.92
C ALA A 486 17.65 -13.11 21.80
N LYS A 487 17.83 -14.39 21.41
CA LYS A 487 16.74 -15.38 21.33
C LYS A 487 16.28 -15.87 22.69
N GLU A 488 15.83 -14.96 23.51
CA GLU A 488 15.30 -15.23 24.86
C GLU A 488 14.06 -14.36 25.12
N GLY A 489 13.51 -14.40 26.30
CA GLY A 489 12.29 -13.66 26.66
C GLY A 489 11.00 -14.38 26.30
N VAL A 490 9.87 -13.76 26.66
CA VAL A 490 8.52 -14.36 26.56
C VAL A 490 8.08 -14.51 25.11
N LEU A 491 8.50 -13.60 24.24
CA LEU A 491 8.17 -13.60 22.81
C LEU A 491 9.19 -14.40 21.96
N GLY A 492 10.22 -14.99 22.59
CA GLY A 492 11.31 -15.69 21.90
C GLY A 492 12.44 -14.78 21.43
N PHE A 493 12.36 -13.49 21.73
CA PHE A 493 13.43 -12.50 21.54
C PHE A 493 13.33 -11.38 22.56
N GLU A 494 14.46 -10.74 22.87
CA GLU A 494 14.54 -9.61 23.80
C GLU A 494 15.68 -8.69 23.38
N GLN A 495 15.45 -7.37 23.39
CA GLN A 495 16.49 -6.39 23.14
C GLN A 495 17.42 -6.28 24.35
N LYS A 496 18.73 -6.42 24.14
CA LYS A 496 19.75 -6.39 25.18
C LYS A 496 20.61 -5.11 25.16
N GLY A 497 20.51 -4.35 24.11
CA GLY A 497 21.27 -3.11 23.94
C GLY A 497 21.11 -2.57 22.53
N GLU A 498 21.92 -1.58 22.24
CA GLU A 498 21.97 -0.95 20.94
C GLU A 498 23.38 -0.44 20.65
N ASP A 499 23.80 -0.55 19.41
CA ASP A 499 25.08 -0.07 18.91
C ASP A 499 24.84 0.85 17.70
N LEU A 500 25.84 1.60 17.30
CA LEU A 500 25.87 2.32 16.03
C LEU A 500 26.84 1.61 15.08
N VAL A 501 26.44 1.33 13.87
CA VAL A 501 27.29 0.71 12.85
C VAL A 501 27.57 1.71 11.75
N ARG A 502 28.85 1.86 11.41
CA ARG A 502 29.34 2.74 10.35
C ARG A 502 29.85 1.94 9.17
N PHE A 503 29.59 2.45 7.97
CA PHE A 503 30.16 2.02 6.70
C PHE A 503 30.72 3.22 5.95
N ASP A 504 31.79 3.03 5.17
CA ASP A 504 32.30 4.06 4.27
C ASP A 504 31.44 4.15 2.99
N ILE A 505 31.33 5.34 2.45
CA ILE A 505 30.67 5.59 1.16
C ILE A 505 31.76 5.87 0.12
N LEU A 506 31.84 5.03 -0.91
CA LEU A 506 32.78 5.13 -2.02
C LEU A 506 32.00 5.17 -3.33
N ASP A 507 32.26 6.18 -4.15
CA ASP A 507 31.60 6.35 -5.47
C ASP A 507 30.05 6.23 -5.40
N ASN A 508 29.45 6.88 -4.41
CA ASN A 508 28.01 6.86 -4.11
C ASN A 508 27.43 5.43 -3.83
N LYS A 509 28.28 4.53 -3.31
CA LYS A 509 27.89 3.19 -2.87
C LYS A 509 28.43 2.95 -1.46
N VAL A 510 27.71 2.14 -0.69
CA VAL A 510 28.13 1.70 0.64
C VAL A 510 29.16 0.58 0.50
N ASP A 511 30.36 0.77 1.02
CA ASP A 511 31.38 -0.28 1.12
C ASP A 511 31.05 -1.21 2.30
N LEU A 512 30.44 -2.35 2.00
CA LEU A 512 29.99 -3.30 3.03
C LEU A 512 31.13 -3.98 3.79
N ASP A 513 32.35 -3.98 3.24
CA ASP A 513 33.53 -4.52 3.88
C ASP A 513 34.17 -3.54 4.88
N SER A 514 33.82 -2.25 4.80
CA SER A 514 34.33 -1.20 5.69
C SER A 514 33.67 -1.15 7.07
N ARG A 515 32.75 -2.07 7.37
CA ARG A 515 31.92 -2.06 8.59
C ARG A 515 32.72 -1.86 9.88
N VAL A 516 32.31 -0.88 10.67
CA VAL A 516 32.79 -0.62 12.03
C VAL A 516 31.61 -0.58 13.00
N THR A 517 31.64 -1.41 14.05
CA THR A 517 30.62 -1.37 15.11
C THR A 517 31.13 -0.50 16.26
N ILE A 518 30.39 0.57 16.56
CA ILE A 518 30.64 1.50 17.67
C ILE A 518 29.72 1.07 18.80
N LYS A 519 30.29 0.53 19.88
CA LYS A 519 29.52 -0.17 20.92
C LYS A 519 29.16 0.73 22.09
N ASP A 520 27.90 0.62 22.55
CA ASP A 520 27.42 1.24 23.79
C ASP A 520 27.41 0.25 24.97
N GLU A 521 28.49 -0.55 25.11
CA GLU A 521 28.51 -1.72 25.99
C GLU A 521 28.33 -1.43 27.50
N ASN A 522 28.70 -0.24 27.98
CA ASN A 522 28.67 0.07 29.39
C ASN A 522 28.02 1.41 29.74
N SER A 523 27.60 2.18 28.75
CA SER A 523 27.13 3.55 28.97
C SER A 523 25.60 3.66 29.06
N ASN A 524 24.87 2.71 28.48
CA ASN A 524 23.39 2.75 28.33
C ASN A 524 22.93 4.10 27.76
N LYS A 525 23.60 4.57 26.71
CA LYS A 525 23.35 5.88 26.12
C LYS A 525 22.35 5.84 24.96
N LEU A 526 22.29 4.75 24.21
CA LEU A 526 21.33 4.53 23.15
C LEU A 526 20.12 3.70 23.61
N CYS A 527 20.31 2.82 24.59
CA CYS A 527 19.28 1.93 25.11
C CYS A 527 19.44 1.74 26.62
N TYR A 528 18.36 1.97 27.36
CA TYR A 528 18.30 1.72 28.81
C TYR A 528 17.11 0.84 29.15
N VAL A 529 17.34 -0.26 29.85
CA VAL A 529 16.28 -1.13 30.36
C VAL A 529 16.54 -1.37 31.85
N ALA A 530 15.59 -0.94 32.70
CA ALA A 530 15.67 -1.17 34.15
C ALA A 530 15.56 -2.68 34.47
N LYS A 531 16.37 -3.19 35.41
CA LYS A 531 16.42 -4.60 35.77
C LYS A 531 15.08 -5.19 36.26
N ASP A 532 14.23 -4.35 36.82
CA ASP A 532 12.89 -4.73 37.31
C ASP A 532 11.79 -4.50 36.26
N GLY A 533 12.15 -4.09 35.06
CA GLY A 533 11.23 -3.79 33.96
C GLY A 533 10.34 -2.58 34.23
N SER A 534 10.73 -1.68 35.17
CA SER A 534 9.92 -0.49 35.50
C SER A 534 10.02 0.62 34.45
N LEU A 535 11.11 0.64 33.69
CA LEU A 535 11.43 1.66 32.70
C LEU A 535 12.26 1.07 31.57
N SER A 536 11.90 1.35 30.33
CA SER A 536 12.78 1.22 29.16
C SER A 536 12.75 2.50 28.34
N VAL A 537 13.93 2.88 27.82
CA VAL A 537 14.13 3.98 26.89
C VAL A 537 15.03 3.48 25.77
N ILE A 538 14.52 3.52 24.54
CA ILE A 538 15.18 2.95 23.37
C ILE A 538 15.17 4.00 22.26
N PHE A 539 16.32 4.30 21.68
CA PHE A 539 16.50 5.25 20.59
C PHE A 539 16.60 4.54 19.23
N GLY A 540 16.97 5.25 18.16
CA GLY A 540 17.14 4.68 16.83
C GLY A 540 15.83 4.39 16.06
N SER A 541 14.68 4.85 16.57
CA SER A 541 13.39 4.69 15.88
C SER A 541 13.23 5.64 14.70
N ALA A 542 13.78 6.84 14.80
CA ALA A 542 13.89 7.84 13.74
C ALA A 542 15.07 8.76 14.00
N VAL A 543 15.76 9.20 12.95
CA VAL A 543 16.86 10.16 13.03
C VAL A 543 16.54 11.38 12.17
N PHE A 544 16.83 12.57 12.69
CA PHE A 544 16.78 13.83 11.95
C PHE A 544 18.14 14.52 12.01
N GLU A 545 18.78 14.65 10.86
CA GLU A 545 20.07 15.34 10.73
C GLU A 545 19.83 16.84 10.59
N ASN A 546 19.92 17.60 11.69
CA ASN A 546 19.79 19.05 11.65
C ASN A 546 21.10 19.72 11.21
N THR A 547 21.57 19.34 10.03
CA THR A 547 22.86 19.77 9.46
C THR A 547 22.67 20.48 8.12
N LYS A 548 23.72 21.18 7.67
CA LYS A 548 23.72 21.82 6.35
C LYS A 548 23.79 20.80 5.21
N GLU A 549 24.50 19.69 5.43
CA GLU A 549 24.62 18.59 4.49
C GLU A 549 23.25 17.95 4.22
N ALA A 550 22.46 17.75 5.27
CA ALA A 550 21.11 17.22 5.19
C ALA A 550 20.08 18.22 4.64
N LYS A 551 20.49 19.45 4.34
CA LYS A 551 19.64 20.57 3.88
C LYS A 551 18.53 20.95 4.84
N ALA A 552 18.73 20.79 6.14
CA ALA A 552 17.81 21.29 7.14
C ALA A 552 17.61 22.82 7.00
N LEU A 553 16.39 23.31 7.19
CA LEU A 553 16.05 24.72 7.02
C LEU A 553 16.77 25.62 8.04
N ASN A 554 16.92 25.14 9.28
CA ASN A 554 17.58 25.86 10.37
C ASN A 554 18.63 25.00 11.05
N PRO A 555 19.77 24.68 10.36
CA PRO A 555 20.75 23.75 10.84
C PRO A 555 21.50 24.25 12.07
N ASP A 556 21.57 23.43 13.13
CA ASP A 556 22.31 23.70 14.38
C ASP A 556 23.52 22.76 14.57
N GLY A 557 23.73 21.81 13.67
CA GLY A 557 24.85 20.87 13.66
C GLY A 557 24.66 19.65 14.57
N TYR A 558 23.43 19.40 15.06
CA TYR A 558 23.10 18.21 15.83
C TYR A 558 22.43 17.13 14.98
N ILE A 559 22.69 15.89 15.36
CA ILE A 559 21.91 14.72 14.97
C ILE A 559 20.88 14.49 16.09
N TYR A 560 19.61 14.55 15.76
CA TYR A 560 18.49 14.33 16.67
C TYR A 560 18.00 12.90 16.50
N ASN A 561 18.00 12.16 17.61
CA ASN A 561 17.63 10.76 17.62
C ASN A 561 16.34 10.59 18.42
N PHE A 562 15.30 10.15 17.76
CA PHE A 562 14.00 9.86 18.35
C PHE A 562 13.92 8.38 18.74
N GLY A 563 13.19 8.16 19.82
CA GLY A 563 12.96 6.83 20.34
C GLY A 563 11.68 6.78 21.15
N TYR A 564 11.53 5.74 21.93
CA TYR A 564 10.34 5.56 22.77
C TYR A 564 10.71 5.24 24.22
N ARG A 565 9.78 5.59 25.11
CA ARG A 565 9.84 5.34 26.54
C ARG A 565 8.61 4.57 26.97
N ASP A 566 8.83 3.39 27.54
CA ASP A 566 7.83 2.61 28.24
C ASP A 566 8.08 2.69 29.73
N GLU A 567 7.08 3.07 30.52
CA GLU A 567 7.22 3.21 31.97
C GLU A 567 6.00 2.60 32.69
N LYS A 568 6.27 1.68 33.60
CA LYS A 568 5.25 0.99 34.34
C LYS A 568 4.45 1.96 35.22
N ASN A 569 3.11 1.91 35.10
CA ASN A 569 2.16 2.80 35.76
C ASN A 569 2.24 4.28 35.36
N ALA A 570 2.86 4.62 34.23
CA ALA A 570 2.77 5.95 33.67
C ALA A 570 1.33 6.28 33.25
N SER A 571 1.05 7.56 33.03
CA SER A 571 -0.24 8.03 32.50
C SER A 571 -0.35 7.91 30.99
N TYR A 572 0.68 7.44 30.31
CA TYR A 572 0.79 7.23 28.85
C TYR A 572 1.12 5.75 28.57
N PHE A 573 0.81 5.30 27.36
CA PHE A 573 1.12 3.93 26.92
C PHE A 573 2.59 3.80 26.52
N ARG A 574 3.02 4.54 25.49
CA ARG A 574 4.39 4.59 24.98
C ARG A 574 4.69 6.02 24.51
N GLY A 575 5.61 6.68 25.16
CA GLY A 575 5.92 8.08 24.88
C GLY A 575 7.09 8.22 23.89
N LEU A 576 6.92 9.11 22.89
CA LEU A 576 8.02 9.57 22.05
C LEU A 576 9.03 10.34 22.88
N VAL A 577 10.31 10.03 22.76
CA VAL A 577 11.41 10.74 23.46
C VAL A 577 12.49 11.17 22.47
N LEU A 578 13.32 12.12 22.91
CA LEU A 578 14.30 12.77 22.06
C LEU A 578 15.66 12.87 22.75
N SER A 579 16.72 12.48 22.00
CA SER A 579 18.11 12.77 22.31
C SER A 579 18.77 13.53 21.17
N ARG A 580 19.96 14.07 21.43
CA ARG A 580 20.79 14.70 20.41
C ARG A 580 22.28 14.53 20.71
N VAL A 581 23.06 14.59 19.66
CA VAL A 581 24.54 14.65 19.74
C VAL A 581 25.04 15.53 18.58
N LYS A 582 26.15 16.22 18.75
CA LYS A 582 26.76 16.94 17.62
C LYS A 582 27.22 15.96 16.55
N ALA A 583 27.06 16.33 15.28
CA ALA A 583 27.47 15.49 14.16
C ALA A 583 28.95 15.08 14.24
N GLU A 584 29.84 15.97 14.73
CA GLU A 584 31.26 15.68 14.92
C GLU A 584 31.57 14.71 16.07
N ASP A 585 30.63 14.52 17.01
CA ASP A 585 30.77 13.70 18.21
C ASP A 585 29.92 12.40 18.15
N VAL A 586 29.33 12.07 17.00
CA VAL A 586 28.33 10.99 16.87
C VAL A 586 28.83 9.61 17.33
N GLU A 587 30.14 9.37 17.27
CA GLU A 587 30.77 8.12 17.73
C GLU A 587 31.16 8.15 19.24
N ASP A 588 30.98 9.29 19.93
CA ASP A 588 31.23 9.44 21.38
C ASP A 588 29.90 9.56 22.14
N PHE A 589 29.31 8.44 22.52
CA PHE A 589 28.02 8.41 23.22
C PHE A 589 28.04 9.14 24.58
N SER A 590 29.20 9.45 25.15
CA SER A 590 29.30 10.25 26.37
C SER A 590 28.81 11.69 26.15
N LYS A 591 28.70 12.14 24.90
CA LYS A 591 28.24 13.47 24.49
C LYS A 591 26.71 13.53 24.20
N CYS A 592 26.02 12.40 24.27
CA CYS A 592 24.57 12.39 24.09
C CYS A 592 23.86 13.20 25.16
N GLU A 593 22.93 14.04 24.74
CA GLU A 593 22.05 14.83 25.59
C GLU A 593 20.61 14.37 25.39
N TYR A 594 19.85 14.30 26.46
CA TYR A 594 18.45 13.83 26.46
C TYR A 594 17.51 14.96 26.88
N LEU A 595 16.42 15.11 26.15
CA LEU A 595 15.42 16.13 26.47
C LEU A 595 14.57 15.70 27.68
N SER A 596 14.64 16.50 28.76
CA SER A 596 13.88 16.31 30.01
C SER A 596 12.94 17.47 30.27
N GLU A 597 12.15 17.37 31.33
CA GLU A 597 11.31 18.48 31.82
C GLU A 597 12.10 19.77 32.15
N THR A 598 13.37 19.65 32.43
CA THR A 598 14.24 20.79 32.80
C THR A 598 15.19 21.21 31.68
N GLY A 599 15.04 20.64 30.47
CA GLY A 599 15.91 20.87 29.33
C GLY A 599 16.87 19.70 29.07
N TRP A 600 17.90 19.95 28.26
CA TRP A 600 18.90 18.96 27.85
C TRP A 600 19.80 18.54 28.98
N GLN A 601 20.03 17.25 29.17
CA GLN A 601 20.90 16.67 30.22
C GLN A 601 21.44 15.30 29.78
N ASP A 602 22.37 14.73 30.55
CA ASP A 602 23.15 13.52 30.23
C ASP A 602 22.56 12.20 30.78
N ASP A 603 21.38 12.25 31.42
CA ASP A 603 20.71 11.09 32.01
C ASP A 603 19.50 10.63 31.15
N ILE A 604 19.69 9.50 30.43
CA ILE A 604 18.67 8.87 29.57
C ILE A 604 17.36 8.56 30.32
N THR A 605 17.43 8.28 31.64
CA THR A 605 16.25 7.92 32.44
C THR A 605 15.33 9.12 32.71
N LYS A 606 15.77 10.35 32.41
CA LYS A 606 15.03 11.60 32.64
C LYS A 606 14.32 12.12 31.39
N THR A 607 14.36 11.38 30.29
CA THR A 607 13.63 11.77 29.07
C THR A 607 12.17 12.06 29.35
N LYS A 608 11.61 13.12 28.73
CA LYS A 608 10.17 13.44 28.78
C LYS A 608 9.46 12.98 27.51
N PRO A 609 8.24 12.46 27.59
CA PRO A 609 7.40 12.20 26.41
C PRO A 609 7.03 13.48 25.66
N LEU A 610 7.06 13.44 24.33
CA LEU A 610 6.63 14.52 23.43
C LEU A 610 5.26 14.28 22.81
N ILE A 611 4.82 13.05 22.76
CA ILE A 611 3.48 12.57 22.43
C ILE A 611 3.39 11.12 22.92
N ASP A 612 2.21 10.61 23.17
CA ASP A 612 2.02 9.21 23.58
C ASP A 612 1.49 8.30 22.46
N ARG A 613 1.43 7.00 22.73
CA ARG A 613 0.87 5.98 21.86
C ARG A 613 1.60 5.81 20.52
N VAL A 614 2.91 6.09 20.49
CA VAL A 614 3.74 5.84 19.32
C VAL A 614 4.14 4.36 19.21
N SER A 615 4.63 3.96 18.04
CA SER A 615 5.15 2.60 17.82
C SER A 615 6.66 2.50 18.11
N CYS A 616 7.26 1.35 17.82
CA CYS A 616 8.71 1.15 17.95
C CYS A 616 9.49 1.82 16.81
N GLU A 617 8.86 1.97 15.66
CA GLU A 617 9.42 2.61 14.48
C GLU A 617 8.50 3.74 14.00
N MET A 618 9.09 4.80 13.49
CA MET A 618 8.40 6.01 13.05
C MET A 618 9.33 6.82 12.14
N SER A 619 8.89 7.99 11.72
CA SER A 619 9.75 8.98 11.07
C SER A 619 9.44 10.38 11.57
N VAL A 620 10.46 11.24 11.61
CA VAL A 620 10.31 12.68 11.84
C VAL A 620 10.99 13.42 10.70
N THR A 621 10.24 14.26 9.99
CA THR A 621 10.69 14.96 8.79
C THR A 621 10.34 16.44 8.85
N GLU A 622 11.28 17.31 8.47
CA GLU A 622 11.04 18.75 8.33
C GLU A 622 10.28 19.02 7.03
N ILE A 623 9.18 19.77 7.09
CA ILE A 623 8.41 20.18 5.91
C ILE A 623 9.08 21.39 5.28
N ASN A 624 9.63 21.21 4.09
CA ASN A 624 10.40 22.23 3.36
C ASN A 624 9.66 22.83 2.15
N ASP A 625 8.36 22.60 2.03
CA ASP A 625 7.51 23.25 1.04
C ASP A 625 7.08 24.64 1.52
N GLU A 626 7.58 25.69 0.87
CA GLU A 626 7.29 27.10 1.22
C GLU A 626 5.82 27.49 1.00
N GLU A 627 5.06 26.73 0.21
CA GLU A 627 3.63 26.97 -0.03
C GLU A 627 2.75 26.29 1.02
N SER A 628 3.31 25.38 1.81
CA SER A 628 2.61 24.63 2.86
C SER A 628 2.41 25.50 4.12
N GLU A 629 1.23 25.42 4.74
CA GLU A 629 0.99 26.00 6.10
C GLU A 629 1.85 25.33 7.20
N TYR A 630 2.48 24.19 6.89
CA TYR A 630 3.38 23.45 7.77
C TYR A 630 4.86 23.72 7.48
N TYR A 631 5.20 24.67 6.61
CA TYR A 631 6.59 25.02 6.29
C TYR A 631 7.43 25.25 7.54
N GLY A 632 8.56 24.57 7.65
CA GLY A 632 9.49 24.63 8.79
C GLY A 632 9.01 23.87 10.03
N LYS A 633 7.87 23.20 9.99
CA LYS A 633 7.42 22.31 11.08
C LYS A 633 7.94 20.89 10.87
N PHE A 634 7.94 20.12 11.94
CA PHE A 634 8.35 18.73 11.96
C PHE A 634 7.12 17.83 11.94
N LEU A 635 7.06 16.95 10.96
CA LEU A 635 6.01 15.95 10.78
C LEU A 635 6.49 14.62 11.38
N LEU A 636 5.80 14.15 12.42
CA LEU A 636 5.90 12.80 12.93
C LEU A 636 4.90 11.91 12.17
N THR A 637 5.37 10.80 11.61
CA THR A 637 4.51 9.74 11.03
C THR A 637 4.75 8.44 11.78
N TYR A 638 3.67 7.81 12.26
CA TYR A 638 3.76 6.63 13.11
C TYR A 638 2.51 5.77 13.05
N GLU A 639 2.65 4.50 13.35
CA GLU A 639 1.52 3.64 13.68
C GLU A 639 1.13 3.83 15.14
N LYS A 640 -0.14 4.01 15.41
CA LYS A 640 -0.63 4.20 16.77
C LYS A 640 -0.66 2.88 17.51
N ASP A 641 -0.09 2.83 18.71
CA ASP A 641 -0.03 1.66 19.59
C ASP A 641 0.81 0.53 19.02
N THR A 642 2.01 0.52 18.80
CA THR A 642 2.93 -0.57 18.41
C THR A 642 2.40 -1.56 17.35
N ILE A 643 1.20 -2.11 17.56
CA ILE A 643 0.46 -2.98 16.65
C ILE A 643 -0.95 -2.42 16.62
N GLY A 644 -1.29 -1.73 15.57
CA GLY A 644 -2.58 -1.05 15.41
C GLY A 644 -2.99 -1.02 13.96
N ASP A 645 -4.15 -0.45 13.66
CA ASP A 645 -4.63 -0.26 12.29
C ASP A 645 -4.55 1.22 11.88
N GLU A 646 -4.21 2.15 12.81
CA GLU A 646 -4.26 3.58 12.58
C GLU A 646 -2.88 4.17 12.29
N ILE A 647 -2.66 4.63 11.06
CA ILE A 647 -1.49 5.42 10.66
C ILE A 647 -1.79 6.88 10.90
N CYS A 648 -0.97 7.51 11.74
CA CYS A 648 -1.15 8.87 12.22
C CYS A 648 -0.03 9.80 11.76
N VAL A 649 -0.38 11.07 11.61
CA VAL A 649 0.56 12.19 11.51
C VAL A 649 0.32 13.17 12.64
N ALA A 650 1.38 13.82 13.12
CA ALA A 650 1.32 14.90 14.11
C ALA A 650 2.42 15.93 13.82
N TYR A 651 2.27 17.17 14.26
CA TYR A 651 3.20 18.26 13.96
C TYR A 651 3.77 18.89 15.23
N ALA A 652 5.05 19.28 15.16
CA ALA A 652 5.70 20.14 16.14
C ALA A 652 6.27 21.39 15.45
N ASP A 653 6.22 22.53 16.13
CA ASP A 653 6.74 23.80 15.60
C ASP A 653 8.29 23.84 15.64
N SER A 654 8.92 23.08 16.56
CA SER A 654 10.37 22.96 16.66
C SER A 654 10.79 21.62 17.30
N LEU A 655 12.05 21.23 17.10
CA LEU A 655 12.62 20.03 17.73
C LEU A 655 12.64 20.18 19.26
N GLY A 656 12.04 19.21 19.95
CA GLY A 656 11.92 19.19 21.41
C GLY A 656 10.62 19.76 21.97
N GLU A 657 9.74 20.30 21.15
CA GLU A 657 8.37 20.61 21.52
C GLU A 657 7.45 19.39 21.39
N GLU A 658 6.29 19.44 22.07
CA GLU A 658 5.26 18.43 21.97
C GLU A 658 4.67 18.39 20.55
N PHE A 659 4.47 17.20 20.01
CA PHE A 659 3.73 16.98 18.78
C PHE A 659 2.23 17.13 19.04
N LYS A 660 1.54 17.85 18.17
CA LYS A 660 0.12 18.23 18.29
C LYS A 660 -0.68 17.77 17.08
N ASP A 661 -2.00 17.88 17.18
CA ASP A 661 -2.94 17.66 16.09
C ASP A 661 -2.82 16.27 15.44
N SER A 662 -2.56 15.24 16.28
CA SER A 662 -2.52 13.86 15.84
C SER A 662 -3.77 13.50 15.04
N THR A 663 -3.59 13.20 13.77
CA THR A 663 -4.64 12.89 12.81
C THR A 663 -4.43 11.52 12.22
N VAL A 664 -5.47 10.67 12.23
CA VAL A 664 -5.47 9.40 11.50
C VAL A 664 -5.61 9.72 10.03
N VAL A 665 -4.57 9.44 9.25
CA VAL A 665 -4.56 9.66 7.80
C VAL A 665 -4.94 8.42 7.01
N TYR A 666 -4.72 7.23 7.57
CA TYR A 666 -5.10 5.96 6.94
C TYR A 666 -5.39 4.90 8.00
N SER A 667 -6.41 4.09 7.76
CA SER A 667 -6.66 2.88 8.52
C SER A 667 -6.29 1.68 7.66
N ALA A 668 -5.24 0.98 8.04
CA ALA A 668 -4.77 -0.20 7.33
C ALA A 668 -5.76 -1.36 7.56
N ILE A 669 -6.33 -1.89 6.50
CA ILE A 669 -7.40 -2.91 6.56
C ILE A 669 -6.94 -4.30 6.12
N ASP A 670 -5.65 -4.47 5.83
CA ASP A 670 -5.11 -5.75 5.36
C ASP A 670 -5.33 -6.89 6.36
N THR A 671 -5.30 -6.59 7.68
CA THR A 671 -5.59 -7.57 8.75
C THR A 671 -7.01 -8.10 8.67
N LYS A 672 -7.93 -7.34 8.10
CA LYS A 672 -9.32 -7.73 7.86
C LYS A 672 -9.48 -8.51 6.55
N LYS A 673 -8.46 -8.46 5.67
CA LYS A 673 -8.40 -9.20 4.41
C LYS A 673 -7.59 -10.49 4.51
N ILE A 674 -6.58 -10.52 5.40
CA ILE A 674 -5.70 -11.68 5.60
C ILE A 674 -5.74 -12.08 7.07
N GLU A 675 -6.49 -13.12 7.39
CA GLU A 675 -6.67 -13.60 8.76
C GLU A 675 -5.33 -13.96 9.43
N GLY A 676 -5.19 -13.62 10.70
CA GLY A 676 -4.01 -13.93 11.50
C GLY A 676 -2.82 -13.01 11.25
N THR A 677 -3.06 -11.80 10.74
CA THR A 677 -2.03 -10.78 10.53
C THR A 677 -2.24 -9.55 11.42
N SER A 678 -1.24 -8.70 11.51
CA SER A 678 -1.24 -7.42 12.21
C SER A 678 -0.38 -6.40 11.46
N HIS A 679 -0.73 -5.11 11.57
CA HIS A 679 0.05 -4.00 11.01
C HIS A 679 1.06 -3.46 12.02
N TYR A 680 2.13 -2.85 11.51
CA TYR A 680 3.14 -2.17 12.31
C TYR A 680 4.11 -1.37 11.44
N ASN A 681 4.98 -0.57 12.06
CA ASN A 681 6.13 0.11 11.47
C ASN A 681 5.79 1.20 10.43
N ALA A 682 4.68 1.92 10.63
CA ALA A 682 4.34 3.02 9.73
C ALA A 682 5.35 4.18 9.86
N LYS A 683 5.91 4.62 8.73
CA LYS A 683 6.85 5.74 8.62
C LYS A 683 6.81 6.41 7.25
N MET A 684 7.10 7.71 7.18
CA MET A 684 7.24 8.46 5.95
C MET A 684 8.70 8.43 5.48
N HIS A 685 8.89 8.41 4.16
CA HIS A 685 10.19 8.40 3.50
C HIS A 685 10.44 9.71 2.78
N PRO A 686 11.23 10.65 3.34
CA PRO A 686 11.54 11.91 2.68
C PRO A 686 12.25 11.69 1.34
N THR A 687 13.06 10.63 1.22
CA THR A 687 13.80 10.29 0.01
C THR A 687 12.92 9.81 -1.16
N LEU A 688 11.72 9.33 -0.90
CA LEU A 688 10.73 8.92 -1.92
C LEU A 688 9.59 9.94 -2.10
N SER A 689 9.52 10.94 -1.23
CA SER A 689 8.45 11.94 -1.20
C SER A 689 8.78 13.13 -2.08
N THR A 690 7.73 13.74 -2.64
CA THR A 690 7.79 15.06 -3.28
C THR A 690 7.01 16.07 -2.43
N ARG A 691 7.05 17.35 -2.79
CA ARG A 691 6.28 18.39 -2.10
C ARG A 691 4.77 18.11 -2.11
N ASP A 692 4.27 17.58 -3.23
CA ASP A 692 2.84 17.33 -3.43
C ASP A 692 2.39 15.95 -2.94
N ASN A 693 3.33 15.03 -2.67
CA ASN A 693 3.04 13.64 -2.33
C ASN A 693 4.02 13.09 -1.30
N LEU A 694 3.56 12.86 -0.10
CA LEU A 694 4.32 12.19 0.95
C LEU A 694 4.14 10.68 0.84
N VAL A 695 5.25 9.96 0.81
CA VAL A 695 5.26 8.50 0.68
C VAL A 695 5.44 7.86 2.06
N ILE A 696 4.47 7.06 2.46
CA ILE A 696 4.45 6.35 3.75
C ILE A 696 4.55 4.85 3.48
N THR A 697 5.28 4.12 4.30
CA THR A 697 5.26 2.64 4.35
C THR A 697 4.65 2.14 5.64
N TYR A 698 4.11 0.93 5.57
CA TYR A 698 3.77 0.08 6.72
C TYR A 698 4.01 -1.38 6.37
N ASN A 699 4.08 -2.22 7.38
CA ASN A 699 4.23 -3.66 7.21
C ASN A 699 2.98 -4.42 7.67
N LEU A 700 2.79 -5.58 7.06
CA LEU A 700 1.87 -6.62 7.51
C LEU A 700 2.68 -7.83 7.97
N ASN A 701 2.44 -8.30 9.20
CA ASN A 701 3.11 -9.48 9.75
C ASN A 701 2.09 -10.47 10.28
N GLU A 702 2.54 -11.69 10.51
CA GLU A 702 1.74 -12.74 11.12
C GLU A 702 1.54 -12.50 12.62
N SER A 703 0.31 -12.67 13.08
CA SER A 703 0.01 -12.70 14.51
C SER A 703 0.53 -13.98 15.19
N VAL A 704 0.85 -15.03 14.42
CA VAL A 704 1.39 -16.32 14.89
C VAL A 704 2.59 -16.69 14.01
N PHE A 705 3.80 -16.57 14.55
CA PHE A 705 5.05 -16.87 13.83
C PHE A 705 5.00 -18.24 13.13
N GLY A 706 5.38 -18.26 11.85
CA GLY A 706 5.59 -19.45 11.04
C GLY A 706 4.36 -19.99 10.30
N VAL A 707 3.18 -19.34 10.39
CA VAL A 707 1.99 -19.77 9.64
C VAL A 707 1.97 -19.19 8.22
N ASN A 708 2.35 -17.93 8.07
CA ASN A 708 2.31 -17.21 6.80
C ASN A 708 3.69 -16.89 6.20
N SER A 709 4.79 -17.34 6.84
CA SER A 709 6.14 -17.19 6.29
C SER A 709 6.25 -17.66 4.84
N ASN A 710 5.33 -18.52 4.42
CA ASN A 710 5.21 -19.01 3.07
C ASN A 710 4.39 -18.12 2.13
N ASN A 711 3.66 -17.11 2.62
CA ASN A 711 2.87 -16.21 1.78
C ASN A 711 3.62 -14.90 1.51
N ALA A 712 4.00 -14.64 0.26
CA ALA A 712 4.74 -13.43 -0.11
C ALA A 712 3.88 -12.15 -0.10
N ASP A 713 2.56 -12.23 0.00
CA ASP A 713 1.70 -11.06 0.24
C ASP A 713 1.76 -10.59 1.69
N VAL A 714 2.31 -11.40 2.59
CA VAL A 714 2.60 -11.03 3.95
C VAL A 714 4.09 -10.80 4.11
N TYR A 715 4.48 -9.87 4.97
CA TYR A 715 5.87 -9.55 5.26
C TYR A 715 6.63 -8.89 4.10
N HIS A 716 6.00 -7.95 3.42
CA HIS A 716 6.68 -7.05 2.50
C HIS A 716 6.16 -5.61 2.70
N PRO A 717 6.97 -4.60 2.35
CA PRO A 717 6.57 -3.20 2.45
C PRO A 717 5.31 -2.90 1.64
N ARG A 718 4.38 -2.17 2.24
CA ARG A 718 3.24 -1.55 1.56
C ARG A 718 3.42 -0.06 1.58
N PHE A 719 3.21 0.57 0.44
CA PHE A 719 3.39 2.00 0.28
C PHE A 719 2.05 2.70 0.10
N LEU A 720 1.95 3.89 0.68
CA LEU A 720 0.84 4.83 0.55
C LEU A 720 1.35 6.15 0.01
N ASN A 721 0.53 6.81 -0.79
CA ASN A 721 0.64 8.23 -1.09
C ASN A 721 -0.25 9.00 -0.12
N LEU A 722 0.26 10.05 0.46
CA LEU A 722 -0.48 11.00 1.29
C LEU A 722 -0.43 12.37 0.63
N PHE A 723 -1.59 12.86 0.21
CA PHE A 723 -1.76 14.18 -0.38
C PHE A 723 -2.59 15.06 0.54
N ARG A 724 -2.56 16.36 0.32
CA ARG A 724 -3.52 17.30 0.88
C ARG A 724 -4.20 18.09 -0.23
N ILE A 725 -5.51 18.14 -0.19
CA ILE A 725 -6.34 19.00 -1.04
C ILE A 725 -6.72 20.23 -0.21
N ASP A 726 -6.23 21.40 -0.59
CA ASP A 726 -6.47 22.70 0.09
C ASP A 726 -7.71 23.44 -0.45
#